data_7229e3c9e0050b0d76f3f0d4451254e8
#
_entry.id   7229e3c9e0050b0d76f3f0d4451254e8
#
_cell.length_a   1.000
_cell.length_b   1.000
_cell.length_c   1.000
_cell.angle_alpha   90.00
_cell.angle_beta   90.00
_cell.angle_gamma   90.00
#
_symmetry.space_group_name_H-M   'P 1'
#
loop_
_entity.id
_entity.type
_entity.pdbx_description
1 polymer ?
#
loop_
_entity_poly.entity_id
_entity_poly.type
_entity_poly.pdbx_seq_one_letter_code
_entity_poly.pdbx_strand_id
1 'polypeptide(L)'
;MALEVLTDLKKVRNIGIMAHIDAGKTTVTERILFYTGINYKIGETHDGASTMDWMEQEQERGITITSAATTCFWKKNQINIIDTPGHVDFTVEVERSLRVLDGAVAVFDGKEGVEPQSETVWRQADKYNVPRICFINKMDKLGANFDYSVKTIRERLHATPLVINFPIGAENEFSGVVDVIEMRAVRFPEKDADGKETRGAVVEYEEIPEDLRDQAEILRTELVEAVAETSEELMEKYLEGEELTIEEIKAGIRKLTIAGEAFPVLAGSAFKNKGVQCVLDAVIDYLPSPLDVPDVTGHKVGDEETELTRPADENAPFSALAFKVAAHPFYGKLTYVRVYSGKVSQGDQVLNATKGKKERVGKLFQMHSNKENPVEQAHAGHIYAFIGLKDVTTGDTLCAQSDPIVLESMTFPDPVIHVAIEPKTKGDQEKLSTAIQKLSDEDPTFTVRLDEETGQTVIGGMGELHLDILVDRMRREFKVEANVGAPQVAYRETIRKKVEKVEYTHKKQTGGSGQFAKVQVTFEPLDPSEVEEGEHYLFENAVTGGRVPREYIPSVDAGIQDAMLNGVLAGYPMVDVKATLIDGAYHEVDSSEMAFKIAGTMVFREGAKKASPVLLEPIMAVEVRTPEEYMGDVIGDLNSRRGTIQSMEDAVGVKVIRAQVPLSEMFGYVGDLRSKTQGRAVYTMTFDSYAEVPRNVADEIIAKVRGN
;
A
#
# COMPACT_ATOMS: atom_id res chain seq x y z
N MET A 1 23.63 10.72 -23.00
CA MET A 1 23.17 12.10 -22.80
C MET A 1 22.58 12.16 -21.40
N ALA A 2 23.01 13.08 -20.54
CA ALA A 2 22.33 13.33 -19.29
C ALA A 2 20.90 13.79 -19.65
N LEU A 3 19.90 13.09 -19.13
CA LEU A 3 18.51 13.49 -19.32
C LEU A 3 18.29 14.78 -18.54
N GLU A 4 17.92 15.82 -19.22
CA GLU A 4 17.63 17.11 -18.63
C GLU A 4 16.33 16.99 -17.84
N VAL A 5 16.38 17.25 -16.52
CA VAL A 5 15.19 17.24 -15.65
C VAL A 5 14.29 18.40 -16.06
N LEU A 6 13.03 18.14 -16.38
CA LEU A 6 12.07 19.19 -16.73
C LEU A 6 11.72 20.02 -15.49
N THR A 7 11.99 21.31 -15.56
CA THR A 7 11.60 22.28 -14.52
C THR A 7 10.17 22.79 -14.68
N ASP A 8 9.57 22.66 -15.86
CA ASP A 8 8.15 22.96 -16.10
C ASP A 8 7.27 21.85 -15.54
N LEU A 9 6.83 21.99 -14.29
CA LEU A 9 6.06 21.00 -13.58
C LEU A 9 4.69 20.67 -14.22
N LYS A 10 4.15 21.54 -15.07
CA LYS A 10 2.94 21.24 -15.85
C LYS A 10 3.11 20.04 -16.77
N LYS A 11 4.34 19.78 -17.19
CA LYS A 11 4.72 18.68 -18.07
C LYS A 11 5.26 17.45 -17.34
N VAL A 12 5.15 17.39 -16.03
CA VAL A 12 5.59 16.27 -15.21
C VAL A 12 4.39 15.45 -14.76
N ARG A 13 4.52 14.13 -14.80
CA ARG A 13 3.55 13.17 -14.26
C ARG A 13 4.27 12.18 -13.36
N ASN A 14 3.83 12.08 -12.12
CA ASN A 14 4.29 11.07 -11.18
C ASN A 14 3.20 10.02 -11.02
N ILE A 15 3.35 8.88 -11.65
CA ILE A 15 2.31 7.87 -11.73
C ILE A 15 2.75 6.51 -11.19
N GLY A 16 1.79 5.78 -10.67
CA GLY A 16 1.91 4.36 -10.36
C GLY A 16 1.15 3.49 -11.35
N ILE A 17 1.62 2.26 -11.53
CA ILE A 17 0.87 1.24 -12.25
C ILE A 17 0.43 0.21 -11.24
N MET A 18 -0.87 0.09 -11.05
CA MET A 18 -1.51 -0.80 -10.10
C MET A 18 -2.35 -1.85 -10.84
N ALA A 19 -2.28 -3.08 -10.41
CA ALA A 19 -2.98 -4.18 -11.04
C ALA A 19 -3.10 -5.38 -10.10
N HIS A 20 -4.10 -6.23 -10.37
CA HIS A 20 -4.12 -7.60 -9.84
C HIS A 20 -2.95 -8.43 -10.41
N ILE A 21 -2.59 -9.51 -9.72
CA ILE A 21 -1.62 -10.49 -10.20
C ILE A 21 -2.08 -10.99 -11.59
N ASP A 22 -1.15 -11.14 -12.50
CA ASP A 22 -1.41 -11.58 -13.88
C ASP A 22 -2.33 -10.69 -14.73
N ALA A 23 -2.76 -9.50 -14.28
CA ALA A 23 -3.49 -8.56 -15.15
C ALA A 23 -2.61 -7.96 -16.27
N GLY A 24 -1.31 -8.19 -16.21
CA GLY A 24 -0.34 -7.74 -17.23
C GLY A 24 0.36 -6.43 -16.90
N LYS A 25 0.47 -6.09 -15.62
CA LYS A 25 1.14 -4.88 -15.13
C LYS A 25 2.55 -4.74 -15.71
N THR A 26 3.42 -5.73 -15.50
CA THR A 26 4.81 -5.70 -15.98
C THR A 26 4.87 -5.59 -17.50
N THR A 27 3.99 -6.29 -18.23
CA THR A 27 3.91 -6.19 -19.68
C THR A 27 3.55 -4.76 -20.13
N VAL A 28 2.59 -4.11 -19.47
CA VAL A 28 2.22 -2.71 -19.76
C VAL A 28 3.41 -1.79 -19.52
N THR A 29 4.09 -1.92 -18.38
CA THR A 29 5.26 -1.11 -18.03
C THR A 29 6.39 -1.29 -19.03
N GLU A 30 6.72 -2.52 -19.42
CA GLU A 30 7.74 -2.80 -20.44
C GLU A 30 7.41 -2.20 -21.81
N ARG A 31 6.12 -2.20 -22.20
CA ARG A 31 5.67 -1.53 -23.44
C ARG A 31 5.78 -0.01 -23.35
N ILE A 32 5.45 0.58 -22.21
CA ILE A 32 5.67 2.01 -21.96
C ILE A 32 7.15 2.35 -22.13
N LEU A 33 8.06 1.59 -21.52
CA LEU A 33 9.50 1.81 -21.63
C LEU A 33 10.01 1.64 -23.06
N PHE A 34 9.44 0.70 -23.81
CA PHE A 34 9.77 0.51 -25.22
C PHE A 34 9.33 1.68 -26.10
N TYR A 35 8.05 2.12 -25.99
CA TYR A 35 7.53 3.22 -26.81
C TYR A 35 8.14 4.58 -26.48
N THR A 36 8.59 4.77 -25.24
CA THR A 36 9.31 5.99 -24.81
C THR A 36 10.81 5.96 -25.12
N GLY A 37 11.30 4.86 -25.73
CA GLY A 37 12.70 4.75 -26.18
C GLY A 37 13.71 4.46 -25.06
N ILE A 38 13.25 4.13 -23.86
CA ILE A 38 14.13 3.71 -22.75
C ILE A 38 14.71 2.32 -23.01
N ASN A 39 13.88 1.40 -23.48
CA ASN A 39 14.30 0.06 -23.86
C ASN A 39 14.35 -0.10 -25.39
N TYR A 40 15.43 -0.68 -25.89
CA TYR A 40 15.59 -0.99 -27.31
C TYR A 40 14.96 -2.35 -27.71
N LYS A 41 14.69 -3.19 -26.71
CA LYS A 41 14.05 -4.50 -26.89
C LYS A 41 12.85 -4.58 -25.96
N ILE A 42 11.81 -5.27 -26.43
CA ILE A 42 10.66 -5.60 -25.60
C ILE A 42 11.09 -6.71 -24.65
N GLY A 43 11.05 -6.48 -23.34
CA GLY A 43 11.22 -7.51 -22.32
C GLY A 43 9.94 -8.34 -22.19
N GLU A 44 10.07 -9.66 -22.21
CA GLU A 44 8.96 -10.57 -21.92
C GLU A 44 9.12 -11.15 -20.51
N THR A 45 8.06 -11.11 -19.72
CA THR A 45 8.06 -11.61 -18.33
C THR A 45 8.34 -13.12 -18.26
N HIS A 46 7.83 -13.88 -19.24
CA HIS A 46 8.02 -15.33 -19.29
C HIS A 46 9.47 -15.76 -19.59
N ASP A 47 10.25 -14.88 -20.20
CA ASP A 47 11.65 -15.13 -20.53
C ASP A 47 12.62 -14.58 -19.46
N GLY A 48 12.13 -14.03 -18.34
CA GLY A 48 12.94 -13.41 -17.30
C GLY A 48 13.71 -12.17 -17.78
N ALA A 49 13.25 -11.54 -18.86
CA ALA A 49 13.91 -10.41 -19.51
C ALA A 49 13.29 -9.05 -19.15
N SER A 50 12.42 -8.99 -18.12
CA SER A 50 11.81 -7.75 -17.65
C SER A 50 12.86 -6.80 -17.06
N THR A 51 12.77 -5.54 -17.43
CA THR A 51 13.69 -4.48 -16.96
C THR A 51 13.30 -3.99 -15.56
N MET A 52 12.02 -4.05 -15.21
CA MET A 52 11.50 -3.55 -13.94
C MET A 52 11.57 -4.61 -12.84
N ASP A 53 11.33 -5.87 -13.15
CA ASP A 53 11.47 -7.00 -12.22
C ASP A 53 12.94 -7.46 -12.23
N TRP A 54 13.78 -6.78 -11.49
CA TRP A 54 15.24 -6.98 -11.51
C TRP A 54 15.73 -8.02 -10.50
N MET A 55 14.92 -8.38 -9.51
CA MET A 55 15.26 -9.42 -8.55
C MET A 55 15.08 -10.82 -9.15
N GLU A 56 16.03 -11.73 -8.88
CA GLU A 56 15.90 -13.13 -9.32
C GLU A 56 14.57 -13.76 -8.88
N GLN A 57 14.11 -13.45 -7.68
CA GLN A 57 12.84 -13.95 -7.14
C GLN A 57 11.61 -13.42 -7.89
N GLU A 58 11.65 -12.17 -8.35
CA GLU A 58 10.58 -11.59 -9.19
C GLU A 58 10.50 -12.32 -10.51
N GLN A 59 11.65 -12.58 -11.14
CA GLN A 59 11.76 -13.29 -12.40
C GLN A 59 11.36 -14.77 -12.29
N GLU A 60 11.81 -15.46 -11.25
CA GLU A 60 11.47 -16.86 -10.99
C GLU A 60 9.98 -17.08 -10.69
N ARG A 61 9.36 -16.16 -9.95
CA ARG A 61 7.97 -16.26 -9.53
C ARG A 61 6.99 -15.58 -10.48
N GLY A 62 7.48 -14.71 -11.37
CA GLY A 62 6.67 -13.94 -12.31
C GLY A 62 5.81 -12.86 -11.63
N ILE A 63 6.20 -12.39 -10.45
CA ILE A 63 5.50 -11.37 -9.68
C ILE A 63 6.43 -10.22 -9.30
N THR A 64 5.94 -8.99 -9.29
CA THR A 64 6.66 -7.84 -8.73
C THR A 64 6.58 -7.90 -7.21
N ILE A 65 7.72 -7.86 -6.55
CA ILE A 65 7.86 -7.92 -5.09
C ILE A 65 8.14 -6.53 -4.53
N THR A 66 9.07 -5.81 -5.15
CA THR A 66 9.47 -4.47 -4.74
C THR A 66 9.09 -3.44 -5.78
N SER A 67 8.67 -2.25 -5.33
CA SER A 67 8.43 -1.14 -6.25
C SER A 67 9.73 -0.68 -6.90
N ALA A 68 9.72 -0.49 -8.20
CA ALA A 68 10.83 0.07 -8.98
C ALA A 68 10.42 1.43 -9.55
N ALA A 69 11.35 2.39 -9.53
CA ALA A 69 11.11 3.71 -10.07
C ALA A 69 11.86 3.88 -11.39
N THR A 70 11.21 4.47 -12.38
CA THR A 70 11.82 4.80 -13.66
C THR A 70 11.28 6.12 -14.20
N THR A 71 12.08 6.77 -15.02
CA THR A 71 11.71 8.03 -15.69
C THR A 71 11.72 7.83 -17.20
N CYS A 72 10.67 8.26 -17.87
CA CYS A 72 10.58 8.26 -19.32
C CYS A 72 9.97 9.56 -19.85
N PHE A 73 10.00 9.73 -21.17
CA PHE A 73 9.50 10.95 -21.83
C PHE A 73 8.53 10.58 -22.94
N TRP A 74 7.38 11.26 -22.97
CA TRP A 74 6.37 11.11 -24.00
C TRP A 74 5.83 12.47 -24.44
N LYS A 75 5.86 12.76 -25.74
CA LYS A 75 5.39 14.04 -26.32
C LYS A 75 5.87 15.28 -25.53
N LYS A 76 7.18 15.32 -25.19
CA LYS A 76 7.84 16.38 -24.40
C LYS A 76 7.36 16.51 -22.94
N ASN A 77 6.67 15.51 -22.42
CA ASN A 77 6.34 15.40 -21.00
C ASN A 77 7.26 14.37 -20.34
N GLN A 78 7.62 14.62 -19.10
CA GLN A 78 8.36 13.69 -18.26
C GLN A 78 7.37 12.86 -17.43
N ILE A 79 7.50 11.56 -17.49
CA ILE A 79 6.69 10.62 -16.73
C ILE A 79 7.62 9.85 -15.79
N ASN A 80 7.43 10.03 -14.50
CA ASN A 80 8.07 9.23 -13.47
C ASN A 80 7.10 8.11 -13.09
N ILE A 81 7.52 6.87 -13.26
CA ILE A 81 6.69 5.69 -13.03
C ILE A 81 7.21 4.97 -11.81
N ILE A 82 6.34 4.64 -10.87
CA ILE A 82 6.59 3.68 -9.82
C ILE A 82 5.79 2.42 -10.14
N ASP A 83 6.49 1.33 -10.41
CA ASP A 83 5.87 0.03 -10.61
C ASP A 83 5.60 -0.61 -9.24
N THR A 84 4.32 -0.85 -8.92
CA THR A 84 3.89 -1.33 -7.61
C THR A 84 3.65 -2.84 -7.61
N PRO A 85 3.92 -3.56 -6.50
CA PRO A 85 3.55 -4.97 -6.40
C PRO A 85 2.05 -5.19 -6.60
N GLY A 86 1.69 -6.34 -7.18
CA GLY A 86 0.28 -6.74 -7.34
C GLY A 86 -0.21 -7.74 -6.29
N HIS A 87 0.68 -8.26 -5.43
CA HIS A 87 0.33 -9.27 -4.44
C HIS A 87 -0.06 -8.65 -3.10
N VAL A 88 -1.07 -9.23 -2.46
CA VAL A 88 -1.64 -8.73 -1.18
C VAL A 88 -0.66 -8.69 -0.02
N ASP A 89 0.32 -9.60 0.03
CA ASP A 89 1.35 -9.59 1.07
C ASP A 89 2.26 -8.37 0.99
N PHE A 90 2.22 -7.64 -0.13
CA PHE A 90 2.99 -6.42 -0.40
C PHE A 90 2.13 -5.15 -0.45
N THR A 91 0.94 -5.17 0.17
CA THR A 91 0.03 -4.01 0.18
C THR A 91 0.69 -2.75 0.72
N VAL A 92 1.64 -2.90 1.64
CA VAL A 92 2.41 -1.78 2.20
C VAL A 92 3.34 -1.12 1.18
N GLU A 93 3.96 -1.90 0.28
CA GLU A 93 4.73 -1.34 -0.85
C GLU A 93 3.82 -0.53 -1.78
N VAL A 94 2.60 -0.99 -2.00
CA VAL A 94 1.58 -0.27 -2.78
C VAL A 94 1.20 1.02 -2.07
N GLU A 95 0.91 0.97 -0.78
CA GLU A 95 0.50 2.13 0.03
C GLU A 95 1.60 3.20 0.07
N ARG A 96 2.85 2.80 0.30
CA ARG A 96 4.01 3.70 0.24
C ARG A 96 4.12 4.42 -1.11
N SER A 97 3.91 3.67 -2.18
CA SER A 97 3.96 4.22 -3.53
C SER A 97 2.81 5.19 -3.78
N LEU A 98 1.58 4.81 -3.43
CA LEU A 98 0.40 5.67 -3.59
C LEU A 98 0.50 6.99 -2.84
N ARG A 99 1.15 7.01 -1.67
CA ARG A 99 1.34 8.23 -0.86
C ARG A 99 2.15 9.31 -1.58
N VAL A 100 3.04 8.94 -2.49
CA VAL A 100 3.94 9.86 -3.19
C VAL A 100 3.59 10.09 -4.66
N LEU A 101 2.57 9.43 -5.16
CA LEU A 101 2.10 9.55 -6.53
C LEU A 101 1.05 10.64 -6.67
N ASP A 102 1.04 11.29 -7.83
CA ASP A 102 0.04 12.28 -8.19
C ASP A 102 -1.13 11.63 -8.96
N GLY A 103 -0.90 10.50 -9.59
CA GLY A 103 -1.91 9.74 -10.32
C GLY A 103 -1.54 8.27 -10.50
N ALA A 104 -2.45 7.46 -10.99
CA ALA A 104 -2.20 6.04 -11.22
C ALA A 104 -2.92 5.52 -12.48
N VAL A 105 -2.36 4.43 -13.02
CA VAL A 105 -2.98 3.63 -14.07
C VAL A 105 -3.41 2.30 -13.44
N ALA A 106 -4.71 2.06 -13.38
CA ALA A 106 -5.29 0.80 -12.91
C ALA A 106 -5.47 -0.15 -14.10
N VAL A 107 -4.76 -1.28 -14.08
CA VAL A 107 -4.81 -2.28 -15.14
C VAL A 107 -5.70 -3.44 -14.72
N PHE A 108 -6.70 -3.75 -15.53
CA PHE A 108 -7.65 -4.84 -15.32
C PHE A 108 -7.50 -5.90 -16.41
N ASP A 109 -7.73 -7.16 -16.08
CA ASP A 109 -7.81 -8.25 -17.05
C ASP A 109 -9.17 -8.19 -17.78
N GLY A 110 -9.16 -8.10 -19.09
CA GLY A 110 -10.38 -7.97 -19.90
C GLY A 110 -11.34 -9.17 -19.81
N LYS A 111 -10.87 -10.33 -19.35
CA LYS A 111 -11.71 -11.49 -19.08
C LYS A 111 -12.29 -11.49 -17.67
N GLU A 112 -11.47 -11.19 -16.67
CA GLU A 112 -11.84 -11.32 -15.25
C GLU A 112 -12.49 -10.05 -14.69
N GLY A 113 -12.22 -8.89 -15.30
CA GLY A 113 -12.69 -7.60 -14.80
C GLY A 113 -12.01 -7.22 -13.48
N VAL A 114 -12.79 -6.62 -12.57
CA VAL A 114 -12.31 -6.27 -11.23
C VAL A 114 -12.18 -7.52 -10.37
N GLU A 115 -11.02 -7.71 -9.79
CA GLU A 115 -10.65 -8.82 -8.89
C GLU A 115 -10.40 -8.30 -7.47
N PRO A 116 -10.37 -9.15 -6.42
CA PRO A 116 -10.28 -8.69 -5.03
C PRO A 116 -9.08 -7.84 -4.71
N GLN A 117 -7.93 -8.18 -5.30
CA GLN A 117 -6.72 -7.36 -5.12
C GLN A 117 -6.88 -5.99 -5.77
N SER A 118 -7.59 -5.92 -6.91
CA SER A 118 -7.95 -4.64 -7.55
C SER A 118 -8.79 -3.79 -6.61
N GLU A 119 -9.77 -4.37 -5.91
CA GLU A 119 -10.60 -3.68 -4.93
C GLU A 119 -9.76 -3.14 -3.76
N THR A 120 -8.81 -3.95 -3.26
CA THR A 120 -7.93 -3.55 -2.16
C THR A 120 -7.05 -2.37 -2.55
N VAL A 121 -6.36 -2.47 -3.69
CA VAL A 121 -5.49 -1.40 -4.17
C VAL A 121 -6.30 -0.14 -4.55
N TRP A 122 -7.51 -0.33 -5.06
CA TRP A 122 -8.42 0.79 -5.37
C TRP A 122 -8.82 1.55 -4.10
N ARG A 123 -9.21 0.86 -3.03
CA ARG A 123 -9.50 1.49 -1.73
C ARG A 123 -8.30 2.21 -1.13
N GLN A 124 -7.10 1.65 -1.27
CA GLN A 124 -5.88 2.35 -0.86
C GLN A 124 -5.65 3.64 -1.65
N ALA A 125 -5.91 3.61 -2.97
CA ALA A 125 -5.84 4.81 -3.79
C ALA A 125 -6.91 5.85 -3.42
N ASP A 126 -8.10 5.43 -3.00
CA ASP A 126 -9.16 6.32 -2.46
C ASP A 126 -8.70 6.98 -1.16
N LYS A 127 -8.05 6.25 -0.25
CA LYS A 127 -7.51 6.78 1.00
C LYS A 127 -6.57 7.97 0.79
N TYR A 128 -5.77 7.93 -0.27
CA TYR A 128 -4.83 9.00 -0.61
C TYR A 128 -5.34 9.95 -1.70
N ASN A 129 -6.60 9.84 -2.08
CA ASN A 129 -7.24 10.66 -3.13
C ASN A 129 -6.43 10.69 -4.44
N VAL A 130 -5.87 9.55 -4.85
CA VAL A 130 -5.04 9.45 -6.06
C VAL A 130 -5.93 9.35 -7.30
N PRO A 131 -5.91 10.34 -8.20
CA PRO A 131 -6.61 10.27 -9.50
C PRO A 131 -6.13 9.08 -10.34
N ARG A 132 -7.06 8.44 -11.06
CA ARG A 132 -6.78 7.20 -11.80
C ARG A 132 -7.39 7.21 -13.18
N ILE A 133 -6.69 6.52 -14.09
CA ILE A 133 -7.25 6.04 -15.35
C ILE A 133 -7.27 4.51 -15.33
N CYS A 134 -8.24 3.91 -16.01
CA CYS A 134 -8.42 2.47 -16.07
C CYS A 134 -7.99 1.94 -17.45
N PHE A 135 -7.19 0.89 -17.46
CA PHE A 135 -6.79 0.20 -18.69
C PHE A 135 -7.26 -1.26 -18.66
N ILE A 136 -8.22 -1.61 -19.50
CA ILE A 136 -8.70 -2.97 -19.66
C ILE A 136 -7.78 -3.67 -20.66
N ASN A 137 -6.88 -4.46 -20.12
CA ASN A 137 -5.82 -5.16 -20.84
C ASN A 137 -6.27 -6.56 -21.26
N LYS A 138 -5.48 -7.20 -22.12
CA LYS A 138 -5.70 -8.58 -22.60
C LYS A 138 -7.00 -8.76 -23.37
N MET A 139 -7.38 -7.78 -24.17
CA MET A 139 -8.55 -7.90 -25.04
C MET A 139 -8.41 -8.97 -26.14
N ASP A 140 -7.19 -9.48 -26.34
CA ASP A 140 -6.86 -10.61 -27.19
C ASP A 140 -7.08 -11.99 -26.55
N LYS A 141 -7.34 -12.06 -25.25
CA LYS A 141 -7.52 -13.31 -24.51
C LYS A 141 -8.90 -13.92 -24.76
N LEU A 142 -8.95 -15.25 -24.86
CA LEU A 142 -10.21 -15.98 -24.99
C LEU A 142 -11.15 -15.68 -23.80
N GLY A 143 -12.36 -15.23 -24.07
CA GLY A 143 -13.34 -14.81 -23.08
C GLY A 143 -13.24 -13.34 -22.66
N ALA A 144 -12.38 -12.54 -23.29
CA ALA A 144 -12.30 -11.10 -23.01
C ALA A 144 -13.61 -10.38 -23.38
N ASN A 145 -14.11 -9.58 -22.43
CA ASN A 145 -15.36 -8.84 -22.59
C ASN A 145 -15.20 -7.44 -21.95
N PHE A 146 -15.12 -6.44 -22.79
CA PHE A 146 -14.92 -5.04 -22.37
C PHE A 146 -16.10 -4.51 -21.54
N ASP A 147 -17.34 -4.74 -22.01
CA ASP A 147 -18.54 -4.21 -21.35
C ASP A 147 -18.72 -4.84 -19.95
N TYR A 148 -18.42 -6.13 -19.81
CA TYR A 148 -18.38 -6.80 -18.51
C TYR A 148 -17.35 -6.17 -17.59
N SER A 149 -16.15 -5.92 -18.08
CA SER A 149 -15.08 -5.30 -17.28
C SER A 149 -15.46 -3.90 -16.81
N VAL A 150 -16.04 -3.07 -17.68
CA VAL A 150 -16.58 -1.73 -17.33
C VAL A 150 -17.70 -1.83 -16.29
N LYS A 151 -18.59 -2.81 -16.45
CA LYS A 151 -19.66 -3.07 -15.48
C LYS A 151 -19.10 -3.41 -14.11
N THR A 152 -18.05 -4.25 -14.01
CA THR A 152 -17.43 -4.59 -12.73
C THR A 152 -16.77 -3.39 -12.05
N ILE A 153 -16.21 -2.44 -12.80
CA ILE A 153 -15.70 -1.18 -12.25
C ILE A 153 -16.83 -0.41 -11.57
N ARG A 154 -17.99 -0.30 -12.20
CA ARG A 154 -19.14 0.40 -11.63
C ARG A 154 -19.72 -0.30 -10.40
N GLU A 155 -19.90 -1.61 -10.46
CA GLU A 155 -20.57 -2.37 -9.42
C GLU A 155 -19.68 -2.73 -8.22
N ARG A 156 -18.42 -3.07 -8.46
CA ARG A 156 -17.50 -3.53 -7.40
C ARG A 156 -16.65 -2.42 -6.79
N LEU A 157 -16.27 -1.43 -7.60
CA LEU A 157 -15.48 -0.31 -7.13
C LEU A 157 -16.33 0.90 -6.76
N HIS A 158 -17.63 0.85 -7.05
CA HIS A 158 -18.57 1.98 -6.91
C HIS A 158 -18.05 3.25 -7.58
N ALA A 159 -17.32 3.08 -8.68
CA ALA A 159 -16.69 4.14 -9.44
C ALA A 159 -17.52 4.48 -10.68
N THR A 160 -17.39 5.72 -11.17
CA THR A 160 -18.01 6.18 -12.40
C THR A 160 -17.04 6.04 -13.57
N PRO A 161 -17.13 4.99 -14.42
CA PRO A 161 -16.25 4.83 -15.56
C PRO A 161 -16.68 5.78 -16.68
N LEU A 162 -15.70 6.46 -17.31
CA LEU A 162 -15.87 7.22 -18.55
C LEU A 162 -15.13 6.51 -19.68
N VAL A 163 -15.85 5.87 -20.57
CA VAL A 163 -15.25 5.16 -21.71
C VAL A 163 -14.73 6.19 -22.70
N ILE A 164 -13.42 6.31 -22.84
CA ILE A 164 -12.76 7.19 -23.80
C ILE A 164 -12.30 6.45 -25.06
N ASN A 165 -12.10 5.15 -24.98
CA ASN A 165 -12.01 4.29 -26.13
C ASN A 165 -12.56 2.89 -25.80
N PHE A 166 -12.94 2.12 -26.82
CA PHE A 166 -13.41 0.75 -26.68
C PHE A 166 -12.85 -0.13 -27.80
N PRO A 167 -12.77 -1.48 -27.62
CA PRO A 167 -12.06 -2.35 -28.55
C PRO A 167 -12.80 -2.52 -29.87
N ILE A 168 -12.03 -2.70 -30.95
CA ILE A 168 -12.51 -3.18 -32.25
C ILE A 168 -12.24 -4.69 -32.32
N GLY A 169 -13.31 -5.47 -32.19
CA GLY A 169 -13.21 -6.91 -32.04
C GLY A 169 -12.80 -7.35 -30.65
N ALA A 170 -12.76 -8.64 -30.43
CA ALA A 170 -12.31 -9.26 -29.19
C ALA A 170 -11.53 -10.53 -29.50
N GLU A 171 -10.78 -11.03 -28.54
CA GLU A 171 -9.99 -12.27 -28.70
C GLU A 171 -9.02 -12.18 -29.90
N ASN A 172 -9.06 -13.18 -30.77
CA ASN A 172 -8.20 -13.23 -31.96
C ASN A 172 -8.53 -12.13 -32.99
N GLU A 173 -9.73 -11.57 -32.94
CA GLU A 173 -10.19 -10.50 -33.83
C GLU A 173 -9.90 -9.09 -33.31
N PHE A 174 -9.32 -8.99 -32.09
CA PHE A 174 -8.94 -7.70 -31.55
C PHE A 174 -7.88 -7.02 -32.39
N SER A 175 -8.24 -5.89 -33.01
CA SER A 175 -7.40 -5.23 -34.02
C SER A 175 -7.06 -3.79 -33.74
N GLY A 176 -7.75 -3.14 -32.81
CA GLY A 176 -7.56 -1.75 -32.44
C GLY A 176 -8.65 -1.26 -31.52
N VAL A 177 -8.78 0.06 -31.42
CA VAL A 177 -9.77 0.70 -30.57
C VAL A 177 -10.51 1.81 -31.33
N VAL A 178 -11.75 2.11 -30.89
CA VAL A 178 -12.48 3.29 -31.32
C VAL A 178 -12.24 4.39 -30.30
N ASP A 179 -11.69 5.50 -30.75
CA ASP A 179 -11.56 6.73 -29.95
C ASP A 179 -12.90 7.49 -29.95
N VAL A 180 -13.53 7.54 -28.79
CA VAL A 180 -14.83 8.18 -28.59
C VAL A 180 -14.74 9.71 -28.58
N ILE A 181 -13.58 10.26 -28.26
CA ILE A 181 -13.36 11.71 -28.19
C ILE A 181 -13.18 12.29 -29.60
N GLU A 182 -12.31 11.70 -30.41
CA GLU A 182 -12.05 12.17 -31.76
C GLU A 182 -12.92 11.46 -32.83
N MET A 183 -13.75 10.52 -32.42
CA MET A 183 -14.68 9.76 -33.28
C MET A 183 -13.97 9.13 -34.48
N ARG A 184 -12.94 8.35 -34.21
CA ARG A 184 -12.15 7.64 -35.23
C ARG A 184 -11.69 6.28 -34.71
N ALA A 185 -11.40 5.38 -35.63
CA ALA A 185 -10.74 4.12 -35.30
C ALA A 185 -9.23 4.30 -35.23
N VAL A 186 -8.61 3.64 -34.26
CA VAL A 186 -7.15 3.62 -34.04
C VAL A 186 -6.66 2.21 -34.24
N ARG A 187 -5.80 2.01 -35.24
CA ARG A 187 -5.22 0.72 -35.62
C ARG A 187 -3.74 0.66 -35.28
N PHE A 188 -3.30 -0.53 -34.96
CA PHE A 188 -1.91 -0.85 -34.63
C PHE A 188 -1.43 -1.96 -35.56
N PRO A 189 -1.01 -1.66 -36.80
CA PRO A 189 -0.62 -2.67 -37.76
C PRO A 189 0.61 -3.45 -37.30
N GLU A 190 0.62 -4.75 -37.46
CA GLU A 190 1.75 -5.62 -37.09
C GLU A 190 2.96 -5.43 -38.01
N LYS A 191 2.71 -5.04 -39.27
CA LYS A 191 3.73 -4.77 -40.27
C LYS A 191 3.49 -3.41 -40.92
N ASP A 192 4.57 -2.70 -41.22
CA ASP A 192 4.55 -1.49 -42.03
C ASP A 192 4.36 -1.78 -43.53
N ALA A 193 4.32 -0.71 -44.34
CA ALA A 193 4.18 -0.81 -45.79
C ALA A 193 5.31 -1.62 -46.47
N ASP A 194 6.46 -1.69 -45.84
CA ASP A 194 7.63 -2.43 -46.31
C ASP A 194 7.68 -3.87 -45.78
N GLY A 195 6.65 -4.32 -45.04
CA GLY A 195 6.54 -5.65 -44.48
C GLY A 195 7.39 -5.91 -43.23
N LYS A 196 7.98 -4.87 -42.64
CA LYS A 196 8.76 -4.93 -41.40
C LYS A 196 7.83 -4.92 -40.19
N GLU A 197 8.13 -5.72 -39.18
CA GLU A 197 7.40 -5.71 -37.91
C GLU A 197 7.44 -4.36 -37.24
N THR A 198 6.27 -3.81 -36.94
CA THR A 198 6.14 -2.50 -36.28
C THR A 198 6.23 -2.60 -34.76
N ARG A 199 5.89 -3.76 -34.19
CA ARG A 199 5.76 -3.96 -32.75
C ARG A 199 4.89 -2.89 -32.08
N GLY A 200 3.84 -2.43 -32.80
CA GLY A 200 2.92 -1.39 -32.33
C GLY A 200 3.48 0.04 -32.36
N ALA A 201 4.66 0.28 -32.91
CA ALA A 201 5.23 1.62 -33.02
C ALA A 201 4.51 2.51 -34.05
N VAL A 202 3.79 1.90 -34.98
CA VAL A 202 2.98 2.58 -35.99
C VAL A 202 1.54 2.63 -35.53
N VAL A 203 0.94 3.82 -35.57
CA VAL A 203 -0.47 4.06 -35.25
C VAL A 203 -1.13 4.62 -36.48
N GLU A 204 -2.23 4.02 -36.92
CA GLU A 204 -3.03 4.45 -38.08
C GLU A 204 -4.41 4.87 -37.62
N TYR A 205 -4.97 5.87 -38.27
CA TYR A 205 -6.30 6.40 -38.00
C TYR A 205 -7.20 6.15 -39.20
N GLU A 206 -8.40 5.64 -38.91
CA GLU A 206 -9.39 5.28 -39.92
C GLU A 206 -10.78 5.77 -39.48
N GLU A 207 -11.75 5.70 -40.39
CA GLU A 207 -13.13 5.88 -40.02
C GLU A 207 -13.63 4.72 -39.13
N ILE A 208 -14.58 5.02 -38.23
CA ILE A 208 -15.19 4.02 -37.36
C ILE A 208 -15.91 2.98 -38.22
N PRO A 209 -15.69 1.67 -38.00
CA PRO A 209 -16.46 0.62 -38.64
C PRO A 209 -17.96 0.83 -38.49
N GLU A 210 -18.74 0.58 -39.56
CA GLU A 210 -20.15 0.89 -39.60
C GLU A 210 -20.95 0.20 -38.47
N ASP A 211 -20.59 -1.02 -38.14
CA ASP A 211 -21.18 -1.82 -37.06
C ASP A 211 -20.90 -1.31 -35.65
N LEU A 212 -19.91 -0.44 -35.47
CA LEU A 212 -19.51 0.15 -34.18
C LEU A 212 -19.91 1.62 -34.06
N ARG A 213 -20.47 2.22 -35.11
CA ARG A 213 -20.80 3.66 -35.14
C ARG A 213 -21.83 4.02 -34.09
N ASP A 214 -22.92 3.26 -34.02
CA ASP A 214 -24.01 3.50 -33.06
C ASP A 214 -23.50 3.42 -31.60
N GLN A 215 -22.66 2.44 -31.30
CA GLN A 215 -22.04 2.32 -29.98
C GLN A 215 -21.13 3.52 -29.66
N ALA A 216 -20.33 3.96 -30.62
CA ALA A 216 -19.49 5.13 -30.47
C ALA A 216 -20.28 6.40 -30.20
N GLU A 217 -21.40 6.60 -30.89
CA GLU A 217 -22.29 7.77 -30.69
C GLU A 217 -22.95 7.75 -29.31
N ILE A 218 -23.40 6.59 -28.82
CA ILE A 218 -23.96 6.44 -27.47
C ILE A 218 -22.92 6.81 -26.42
N LEU A 219 -21.73 6.21 -26.50
CA LEU A 219 -20.63 6.47 -25.55
C LEU A 219 -20.14 7.93 -25.62
N ARG A 220 -20.12 8.51 -26.83
CA ARG A 220 -19.81 9.95 -27.01
C ARG A 220 -20.85 10.82 -26.31
N THR A 221 -22.12 10.52 -26.41
CA THR A 221 -23.20 11.26 -25.75
C THR A 221 -23.04 11.19 -24.23
N GLU A 222 -22.84 9.99 -23.66
CA GLU A 222 -22.61 9.82 -22.23
C GLU A 222 -21.39 10.61 -21.73
N LEU A 223 -20.32 10.62 -22.52
CA LEU A 223 -19.10 11.35 -22.21
C LEU A 223 -19.31 12.87 -22.24
N VAL A 224 -20.01 13.39 -23.25
CA VAL A 224 -20.31 14.82 -23.40
C VAL A 224 -21.25 15.28 -22.28
N GLU A 225 -22.25 14.50 -21.91
CA GLU A 225 -23.13 14.79 -20.77
C GLU A 225 -22.35 14.93 -19.47
N ALA A 226 -21.49 13.96 -19.16
CA ALA A 226 -20.64 14.02 -17.97
C ALA A 226 -19.71 15.25 -17.95
N VAL A 227 -19.16 15.62 -19.12
CA VAL A 227 -18.30 16.82 -19.25
C VAL A 227 -19.12 18.10 -19.12
N ALA A 228 -20.32 18.16 -19.67
CA ALA A 228 -21.20 19.33 -19.58
C ALA A 228 -21.52 19.69 -18.12
N GLU A 229 -21.67 18.69 -17.24
CA GLU A 229 -21.93 18.88 -15.81
C GLU A 229 -20.77 19.57 -15.07
N THR A 230 -19.59 19.65 -15.66
CA THR A 230 -18.39 20.21 -15.00
C THR A 230 -18.37 21.73 -14.88
N SER A 231 -19.18 22.46 -15.67
CA SER A 231 -19.32 23.91 -15.59
C SER A 231 -20.64 24.41 -16.18
N GLU A 232 -21.12 25.53 -15.67
CA GLU A 232 -22.34 26.17 -16.15
C GLU A 232 -22.25 26.52 -17.66
N GLU A 233 -21.11 27.03 -18.11
CA GLU A 233 -20.88 27.38 -19.52
C GLU A 233 -20.99 26.17 -20.45
N LEU A 234 -20.43 25.01 -20.08
CA LEU A 234 -20.49 23.80 -20.88
C LEU A 234 -21.92 23.21 -20.86
N MET A 235 -22.61 23.35 -19.74
CA MET A 235 -24.00 22.91 -19.62
C MET A 235 -24.93 23.76 -20.50
N GLU A 236 -24.75 25.09 -20.53
CA GLU A 236 -25.50 25.97 -21.42
C GLU A 236 -25.29 25.60 -22.90
N LYS A 237 -24.06 25.44 -23.34
CA LYS A 237 -23.72 24.98 -24.70
C LYS A 237 -24.42 23.66 -25.05
N TYR A 238 -24.34 22.69 -24.14
CA TYR A 238 -24.97 21.38 -24.35
C TYR A 238 -26.51 21.48 -24.49
N LEU A 239 -27.17 22.28 -23.64
CA LEU A 239 -28.62 22.48 -23.68
C LEU A 239 -29.06 23.27 -24.90
N GLU A 240 -28.26 24.19 -25.44
CA GLU A 240 -28.50 24.91 -26.67
C GLU A 240 -28.25 24.08 -27.94
N GLY A 241 -27.72 22.86 -27.76
CA GLY A 241 -27.42 21.95 -28.88
C GLY A 241 -26.11 22.27 -29.61
N GLU A 242 -25.25 23.07 -29.01
CA GLU A 242 -23.91 23.34 -29.54
C GLU A 242 -22.97 22.16 -29.26
N GLU A 243 -22.13 21.80 -30.22
CA GLU A 243 -21.10 20.77 -30.03
C GLU A 243 -19.98 21.30 -29.19
N LEU A 244 -19.57 20.52 -28.18
CA LEU A 244 -18.37 20.78 -27.41
C LEU A 244 -17.11 20.46 -28.24
N THR A 245 -16.10 21.30 -28.14
CA THR A 245 -14.81 21.06 -28.81
C THR A 245 -14.05 19.91 -28.16
N ILE A 246 -13.13 19.31 -28.89
CA ILE A 246 -12.26 18.23 -28.35
C ILE A 246 -11.49 18.72 -27.13
N GLU A 247 -11.00 19.96 -27.16
CA GLU A 247 -10.27 20.58 -26.05
C GLU A 247 -11.16 20.76 -24.81
N GLU A 248 -12.42 21.19 -24.97
CA GLU A 248 -13.38 21.31 -23.88
C GLU A 248 -13.71 19.93 -23.27
N ILE A 249 -13.89 18.92 -24.12
CA ILE A 249 -14.15 17.55 -23.67
C ILE A 249 -12.93 17.02 -22.88
N LYS A 250 -11.73 17.15 -23.40
CA LYS A 250 -10.51 16.71 -22.71
C LYS A 250 -10.30 17.45 -21.38
N ALA A 251 -10.52 18.75 -21.35
CA ALA A 251 -10.44 19.55 -20.12
C ALA A 251 -11.47 19.12 -19.08
N GLY A 252 -12.70 18.83 -19.50
CA GLY A 252 -13.76 18.33 -18.62
C GLY A 252 -13.45 16.94 -18.05
N ILE A 253 -12.99 16.02 -18.88
CA ILE A 253 -12.56 14.68 -18.44
C ILE A 253 -11.41 14.82 -17.42
N ARG A 254 -10.41 15.68 -17.69
CA ARG A 254 -9.32 15.94 -16.77
C ARG A 254 -9.81 16.45 -15.43
N LYS A 255 -10.75 17.40 -15.43
CA LYS A 255 -11.34 17.97 -14.22
C LYS A 255 -12.02 16.89 -13.37
N LEU A 256 -12.85 16.05 -13.98
CA LEU A 256 -13.52 14.93 -13.31
C LEU A 256 -12.52 13.89 -12.77
N THR A 257 -11.49 13.60 -13.54
CA THR A 257 -10.44 12.63 -13.15
C THR A 257 -9.64 13.12 -11.95
N ILE A 258 -9.20 14.37 -11.97
CA ILE A 258 -8.43 14.97 -10.85
C ILE A 258 -9.29 15.09 -9.60
N ALA A 259 -10.58 15.39 -9.75
CA ALA A 259 -11.52 15.44 -8.62
C ALA A 259 -11.86 14.04 -8.05
N GLY A 260 -11.51 12.95 -8.75
CA GLY A 260 -11.88 11.59 -8.35
C GLY A 260 -13.35 11.25 -8.53
N GLU A 261 -14.10 12.05 -9.31
CA GLU A 261 -15.53 11.88 -9.56
C GLU A 261 -15.82 10.87 -10.68
N ALA A 262 -14.91 10.79 -11.65
CA ALA A 262 -15.00 9.84 -12.75
C ALA A 262 -13.62 9.37 -13.21
N PHE A 263 -13.58 8.22 -13.85
CA PHE A 263 -12.33 7.53 -14.21
C PHE A 263 -12.34 7.16 -15.70
N PRO A 264 -11.43 7.72 -16.51
CA PRO A 264 -11.30 7.35 -17.92
C PRO A 264 -10.98 5.87 -18.08
N VAL A 265 -11.65 5.20 -19.01
CA VAL A 265 -11.47 3.78 -19.30
C VAL A 265 -10.99 3.61 -20.74
N LEU A 266 -9.90 2.85 -20.90
CA LEU A 266 -9.29 2.51 -22.18
C LEU A 266 -9.20 0.99 -22.32
N ALA A 267 -9.17 0.53 -23.56
CA ALA A 267 -8.99 -0.87 -23.91
C ALA A 267 -7.69 -1.11 -24.67
N GLY A 268 -7.16 -2.33 -24.55
CA GLY A 268 -5.98 -2.72 -25.31
C GLY A 268 -5.48 -4.11 -24.99
N SER A 269 -4.36 -4.44 -25.57
CA SER A 269 -3.57 -5.63 -25.26
C SER A 269 -2.08 -5.26 -25.32
N ALA A 270 -1.47 -5.16 -24.15
CA ALA A 270 -0.04 -4.89 -24.07
C ALA A 270 0.79 -6.00 -24.71
N PHE A 271 0.38 -7.25 -24.54
CA PHE A 271 1.06 -8.41 -25.15
C PHE A 271 1.05 -8.34 -26.69
N LYS A 272 -0.07 -7.92 -27.27
CA LYS A 272 -0.20 -7.75 -28.74
C LYS A 272 0.26 -6.37 -29.23
N ASN A 273 0.86 -5.55 -28.36
CA ASN A 273 1.36 -4.22 -28.70
C ASN A 273 0.27 -3.26 -29.23
N LYS A 274 -0.95 -3.33 -28.67
CA LYS A 274 -2.11 -2.55 -29.14
C LYS A 274 -2.71 -1.75 -27.97
N GLY A 275 -2.76 -0.43 -28.11
CA GLY A 275 -3.47 0.46 -27.19
C GLY A 275 -2.63 1.11 -26.08
N VAL A 276 -1.39 0.71 -25.86
CA VAL A 276 -0.55 1.30 -24.79
C VAL A 276 -0.19 2.77 -25.07
N GLN A 277 -0.04 3.15 -26.34
CA GLN A 277 0.18 4.55 -26.71
C GLN A 277 -1.00 5.44 -26.34
N CYS A 278 -2.22 4.91 -26.44
CA CYS A 278 -3.42 5.62 -25.99
C CYS A 278 -3.41 5.84 -24.46
N VAL A 279 -2.88 4.88 -23.69
CA VAL A 279 -2.70 5.04 -22.25
C VAL A 279 -1.68 6.14 -21.94
N LEU A 280 -0.56 6.20 -22.65
CA LEU A 280 0.44 7.26 -22.49
C LEU A 280 -0.15 8.64 -22.82
N ASP A 281 -0.97 8.76 -23.84
CA ASP A 281 -1.68 10.00 -24.16
C ASP A 281 -2.67 10.37 -23.06
N ALA A 282 -3.42 9.41 -22.54
CA ALA A 282 -4.36 9.61 -21.43
C ALA A 282 -3.67 10.03 -20.13
N VAL A 283 -2.49 9.50 -19.83
CA VAL A 283 -1.67 9.91 -18.68
C VAL A 283 -1.35 11.42 -18.77
N ILE A 284 -0.96 11.88 -19.94
CA ILE A 284 -0.61 13.29 -20.14
C ILE A 284 -1.87 14.16 -20.11
N ASP A 285 -2.94 13.72 -20.77
CA ASP A 285 -4.16 14.53 -20.96
C ASP A 285 -5.01 14.61 -19.68
N TYR A 286 -5.09 13.54 -18.87
CA TYR A 286 -6.08 13.43 -17.79
C TYR A 286 -5.50 13.31 -16.39
N LEU A 287 -4.29 12.75 -16.21
CA LEU A 287 -3.69 12.68 -14.88
C LEU A 287 -3.05 14.00 -14.45
N PRO A 288 -3.04 14.31 -13.16
CA PRO A 288 -2.52 15.57 -12.66
C PRO A 288 -1.01 15.69 -12.77
N SER A 289 -0.56 16.93 -12.91
CA SER A 289 0.82 17.33 -12.65
C SER A 289 1.02 17.62 -11.16
N PRO A 290 2.26 17.80 -10.68
CA PRO A 290 2.52 18.24 -9.31
C PRO A 290 1.85 19.56 -8.91
N LEU A 291 1.46 20.38 -9.89
CA LEU A 291 0.76 21.66 -9.65
C LEU A 291 -0.77 21.53 -9.57
N ASP A 292 -1.32 20.40 -10.01
CA ASP A 292 -2.76 20.15 -10.01
C ASP A 292 -3.26 19.46 -8.74
N VAL A 293 -2.34 18.91 -7.96
CA VAL A 293 -2.61 18.28 -6.67
C VAL A 293 -2.51 19.30 -5.54
N PRO A 294 -3.22 19.11 -4.40
CA PRO A 294 -3.07 19.99 -3.27
C PRO A 294 -1.62 20.08 -2.78
N ASP A 295 -1.27 21.24 -2.21
CA ASP A 295 0.02 21.42 -1.53
C ASP A 295 0.19 20.36 -0.44
N VAL A 296 1.41 19.85 -0.29
CA VAL A 296 1.66 18.84 0.74
C VAL A 296 1.50 19.45 2.13
N THR A 297 0.78 18.74 2.99
CA THR A 297 0.54 19.12 4.37
C THR A 297 1.45 18.38 5.34
N GLY A 298 1.68 18.97 6.47
CA GLY A 298 2.44 18.44 7.57
C GLY A 298 2.26 19.30 8.80
N HIS A 299 3.01 19.03 9.85
CA HIS A 299 2.94 19.78 11.08
C HIS A 299 4.31 20.32 11.52
N LYS A 300 4.29 21.27 12.41
CA LYS A 300 5.51 21.83 12.99
C LYS A 300 6.22 20.79 13.85
N VAL A 301 7.54 20.75 13.79
CA VAL A 301 8.33 19.84 14.62
C VAL A 301 8.06 20.10 16.12
N GLY A 302 7.58 19.06 16.81
CA GLY A 302 7.25 19.12 18.23
C GLY A 302 5.92 19.80 18.56
N ASP A 303 5.11 20.08 17.55
CA ASP A 303 3.79 20.69 17.72
C ASP A 303 2.86 20.15 16.60
N GLU A 304 2.14 19.06 16.89
CA GLU A 304 1.26 18.38 15.95
C GLU A 304 -0.04 19.14 15.66
N GLU A 305 -0.41 20.10 16.51
CA GLU A 305 -1.60 20.92 16.30
C GLU A 305 -1.39 22.05 15.26
N THR A 306 -0.13 22.46 15.03
CA THR A 306 0.18 23.50 14.04
C THR A 306 0.42 22.89 12.66
N GLU A 307 -0.61 22.93 11.81
CA GLU A 307 -0.54 22.50 10.42
C GLU A 307 0.30 23.48 9.57
N LEU A 308 1.14 22.93 8.72
CA LEU A 308 1.97 23.66 7.75
C LEU A 308 1.76 23.05 6.35
N THR A 309 1.87 23.90 5.34
CA THR A 309 1.80 23.48 3.94
C THR A 309 3.05 23.86 3.15
N ARG A 310 3.34 23.11 2.10
CA ARG A 310 4.46 23.41 1.19
C ARG A 310 4.01 23.31 -0.27
N PRO A 311 4.12 24.37 -1.04
CA PRO A 311 3.78 24.37 -2.46
C PRO A 311 4.85 23.65 -3.29
N ALA A 312 4.46 23.13 -4.45
CA ALA A 312 5.37 22.54 -5.42
C ALA A 312 6.14 23.67 -6.18
N ASP A 313 7.01 24.37 -5.45
CA ASP A 313 7.84 25.48 -5.93
C ASP A 313 9.28 25.27 -5.48
N GLU A 314 10.24 25.35 -6.42
CA GLU A 314 11.66 25.20 -6.10
C GLU A 314 12.26 26.37 -5.30
N ASN A 315 11.56 27.51 -5.18
CA ASN A 315 11.95 28.65 -4.34
C ASN A 315 11.41 28.55 -2.92
N ALA A 316 10.51 27.62 -2.65
CA ALA A 316 10.01 27.34 -1.30
C ALA A 316 11.07 26.58 -0.46
N PRO A 317 10.95 26.56 0.87
CA PRO A 317 11.80 25.75 1.72
C PRO A 317 11.75 24.26 1.32
N PHE A 318 12.93 23.62 1.26
CA PHE A 318 13.02 22.20 0.89
C PHE A 318 12.21 21.32 1.82
N SER A 319 11.38 20.44 1.25
CA SER A 319 10.70 19.37 1.94
C SER A 319 10.56 18.14 1.05
N ALA A 320 10.77 16.98 1.62
CA ALA A 320 10.74 15.72 0.91
C ALA A 320 10.38 14.55 1.84
N LEU A 321 9.79 13.51 1.28
CA LEU A 321 9.45 12.28 1.98
C LEU A 321 10.30 11.12 1.48
N ALA A 322 10.99 10.45 2.39
CA ALA A 322 11.67 9.19 2.14
C ALA A 322 10.64 8.05 2.15
N PHE A 323 10.19 7.61 0.99
CA PHE A 323 9.12 6.63 0.90
C PHE A 323 9.60 5.19 0.71
N LYS A 324 10.86 4.99 0.36
CA LYS A 324 11.46 3.68 0.23
C LYS A 324 12.96 3.72 0.51
N VAL A 325 13.44 2.74 1.23
CA VAL A 325 14.86 2.47 1.44
C VAL A 325 15.18 1.12 0.83
N ALA A 326 16.30 1.01 0.13
CA ALA A 326 16.77 -0.23 -0.47
C ALA A 326 18.26 -0.43 -0.21
N ALA A 327 18.69 -1.66 -0.01
CA ALA A 327 20.10 -1.99 0.02
C ALA A 327 20.67 -1.95 -1.40
N HIS A 328 21.87 -1.37 -1.54
CA HIS A 328 22.56 -1.31 -2.82
C HIS A 328 23.95 -1.92 -2.71
N PRO A 329 24.37 -2.81 -3.63
CA PRO A 329 25.63 -3.55 -3.53
C PRO A 329 26.87 -2.66 -3.38
N PHE A 330 26.90 -1.49 -4.04
CA PHE A 330 28.06 -0.60 -4.07
C PHE A 330 27.96 0.61 -3.12
N TYR A 331 26.72 1.10 -2.89
CA TYR A 331 26.50 2.33 -2.12
C TYR A 331 25.97 2.07 -0.70
N GLY A 332 25.67 0.83 -0.38
CA GLY A 332 25.11 0.40 0.89
C GLY A 332 23.63 0.71 1.04
N LYS A 333 23.26 1.97 1.15
CA LYS A 333 21.87 2.41 1.34
C LYS A 333 21.45 3.41 0.26
N LEU A 334 20.37 3.10 -0.43
CA LEU A 334 19.71 3.94 -1.41
C LEU A 334 18.36 4.37 -0.86
N THR A 335 18.10 5.67 -0.75
CA THR A 335 16.85 6.21 -0.23
C THR A 335 16.07 6.87 -1.35
N TYR A 336 14.91 6.34 -1.69
CA TYR A 336 13.99 6.94 -2.66
C TYR A 336 13.19 8.05 -1.99
N VAL A 337 13.20 9.21 -2.61
CA VAL A 337 12.68 10.45 -2.04
C VAL A 337 11.77 11.15 -3.05
N ARG A 338 10.56 11.50 -2.63
CA ARG A 338 9.70 12.47 -3.33
C ARG A 338 9.99 13.85 -2.80
N VAL A 339 10.46 14.74 -3.66
CA VAL A 339 10.65 16.16 -3.33
C VAL A 339 9.35 16.90 -3.57
N TYR A 340 8.79 17.51 -2.53
CA TYR A 340 7.53 18.26 -2.61
C TYR A 340 7.76 19.75 -2.83
N SER A 341 8.77 20.34 -2.19
CA SER A 341 9.08 21.76 -2.30
C SER A 341 10.58 22.01 -2.27
N GLY A 342 11.00 23.15 -2.77
CA GLY A 342 12.39 23.57 -2.77
C GLY A 342 13.29 22.76 -3.70
N LYS A 343 14.56 22.84 -3.44
CA LYS A 343 15.61 22.07 -4.11
C LYS A 343 16.76 21.77 -3.17
N VAL A 344 17.50 20.72 -3.45
CA VAL A 344 18.67 20.33 -2.68
C VAL A 344 19.77 19.88 -3.63
N SER A 345 21.01 20.22 -3.31
CA SER A 345 22.21 19.87 -4.08
C SER A 345 23.01 18.77 -3.40
N GLN A 346 23.83 18.11 -4.17
CA GLN A 346 24.82 17.18 -3.63
C GLN A 346 25.74 17.92 -2.64
N GLY A 347 25.91 17.33 -1.45
CA GLY A 347 26.73 17.90 -0.38
C GLY A 347 25.99 18.75 0.64
N ASP A 348 24.74 19.14 0.36
CA ASP A 348 23.90 19.93 1.26
C ASP A 348 23.57 19.16 2.54
N GLN A 349 23.34 19.92 3.60
CA GLN A 349 22.82 19.40 4.86
C GLN A 349 21.31 19.61 4.93
N VAL A 350 20.60 18.55 5.24
CA VAL A 350 19.15 18.54 5.47
C VAL A 350 18.84 18.06 6.88
N LEU A 351 17.66 18.39 7.37
CA LEU A 351 17.14 17.88 8.63
C LEU A 351 16.24 16.67 8.36
N ASN A 352 16.52 15.55 9.01
CA ASN A 352 15.52 14.50 9.21
C ASN A 352 14.60 14.96 10.34
N ALA A 353 13.47 15.56 9.99
CA ALA A 353 12.55 16.18 10.96
C ALA A 353 11.88 15.15 11.85
N THR A 354 11.65 13.95 11.36
CA THR A 354 11.02 12.85 12.13
C THR A 354 11.91 12.40 13.30
N LYS A 355 13.23 12.35 13.09
CA LYS A 355 14.21 11.90 14.09
C LYS A 355 15.00 13.03 14.74
N GLY A 356 14.82 14.28 14.29
CA GLY A 356 15.59 15.42 14.79
C GLY A 356 17.08 15.39 14.47
N LYS A 357 17.50 14.63 13.44
CA LYS A 357 18.90 14.43 13.09
C LYS A 357 19.27 15.17 11.80
N LYS A 358 20.51 15.69 11.76
CA LYS A 358 21.07 16.30 10.55
C LYS A 358 21.67 15.22 9.65
N GLU A 359 21.31 15.27 8.39
CA GLU A 359 21.79 14.37 7.36
C GLU A 359 22.55 15.14 6.27
N ARG A 360 23.55 14.51 5.69
CA ARG A 360 24.26 15.07 4.53
C ARG A 360 23.90 14.29 3.29
N VAL A 361 23.41 15.00 2.29
CA VAL A 361 23.07 14.44 0.97
C VAL A 361 24.40 14.13 0.24
N GLY A 362 24.65 12.85 -0.02
CA GLY A 362 25.83 12.41 -0.76
C GLY A 362 25.64 12.61 -2.26
N LYS A 363 25.29 11.53 -2.97
CA LYS A 363 24.96 11.60 -4.40
C LYS A 363 23.45 11.59 -4.62
N LEU A 364 23.04 12.18 -5.72
CA LEU A 364 21.66 12.25 -6.18
C LEU A 364 21.55 11.51 -7.51
N PHE A 365 20.55 10.64 -7.64
CA PHE A 365 20.28 9.92 -8.87
C PHE A 365 18.83 10.07 -9.31
N GLN A 366 18.65 10.23 -10.62
CA GLN A 366 17.41 9.94 -11.29
C GLN A 366 17.45 8.48 -11.76
N MET A 367 16.44 7.71 -11.40
CA MET A 367 16.43 6.27 -11.65
C MET A 367 15.82 5.93 -13.00
N HIS A 368 16.43 5.00 -13.70
CA HIS A 368 15.89 4.34 -14.88
C HIS A 368 15.94 2.84 -14.64
N SER A 369 14.93 2.31 -13.93
CA SER A 369 14.91 0.93 -13.44
C SER A 369 16.12 0.66 -12.53
N ASN A 370 17.09 -0.15 -12.97
CA ASN A 370 18.31 -0.47 -12.24
C ASN A 370 19.52 0.41 -12.63
N LYS A 371 19.32 1.40 -13.52
CA LYS A 371 20.39 2.33 -13.93
C LYS A 371 20.25 3.66 -13.20
N GLU A 372 21.35 4.11 -12.65
CA GLU A 372 21.45 5.33 -11.89
C GLU A 372 22.03 6.45 -12.78
N ASN A 373 21.26 7.49 -13.01
CA ASN A 373 21.76 8.68 -13.70
C ASN A 373 22.07 9.77 -12.67
N PRO A 374 23.35 10.14 -12.49
CA PRO A 374 23.70 11.16 -11.52
C PRO A 374 23.15 12.52 -11.93
N VAL A 375 22.61 13.24 -10.96
CA VAL A 375 22.15 14.62 -11.08
C VAL A 375 22.80 15.47 -10.00
N GLU A 376 22.98 16.76 -10.26
CA GLU A 376 23.61 17.67 -9.30
C GLU A 376 22.62 18.22 -8.29
N GLN A 377 21.35 18.37 -8.69
CA GLN A 377 20.26 18.91 -7.87
C GLN A 377 19.01 18.05 -7.97
N ALA A 378 18.29 17.97 -6.87
CA ALA A 378 16.93 17.42 -6.80
C ALA A 378 15.94 18.58 -6.66
N HIS A 379 14.96 18.64 -7.55
CA HIS A 379 13.97 19.71 -7.65
C HIS A 379 12.59 19.27 -7.17
N ALA A 380 11.79 20.20 -6.66
CA ALA A 380 10.40 19.98 -6.32
C ALA A 380 9.61 19.32 -7.45
N GLY A 381 8.69 18.45 -7.10
CA GLY A 381 7.78 17.78 -8.02
C GLY A 381 8.32 16.48 -8.63
N HIS A 382 9.53 16.05 -8.30
CA HIS A 382 10.18 14.86 -8.85
C HIS A 382 10.52 13.80 -7.80
N ILE A 383 10.90 12.63 -8.29
CA ILE A 383 11.34 11.48 -7.51
C ILE A 383 12.80 11.19 -7.80
N TYR A 384 13.60 11.05 -6.75
CA TYR A 384 15.03 10.79 -6.83
C TYR A 384 15.45 9.67 -5.89
N ALA A 385 16.64 9.16 -6.09
CA ALA A 385 17.33 8.30 -5.14
C ALA A 385 18.52 9.05 -4.52
N PHE A 386 18.57 9.10 -3.19
CA PHE A 386 19.62 9.77 -2.43
C PHE A 386 20.56 8.74 -1.81
N ILE A 387 21.85 9.05 -1.82
CA ILE A 387 22.89 8.25 -1.17
C ILE A 387 23.57 9.11 -0.10
N GLY A 388 24.05 8.44 0.94
CA GLY A 388 24.81 9.06 2.04
C GLY A 388 23.95 9.42 3.26
N LEU A 389 22.64 9.21 3.18
CA LEU A 389 21.75 9.34 4.34
C LEU A 389 21.93 8.14 5.26
N LYS A 390 22.34 8.38 6.51
CA LYS A 390 22.73 7.31 7.45
C LYS A 390 21.55 6.79 8.26
N ASP A 391 20.83 7.72 8.87
CA ASP A 391 19.80 7.41 9.87
C ASP A 391 18.35 7.51 9.30
N VAL A 392 18.22 7.68 8.00
CA VAL A 392 16.90 7.79 7.34
C VAL A 392 16.27 6.40 7.16
N THR A 393 15.03 6.26 7.55
CA THR A 393 14.19 5.08 7.31
C THR A 393 12.97 5.45 6.48
N THR A 394 12.24 4.45 6.00
CA THR A 394 11.00 4.67 5.25
C THR A 394 9.97 5.43 6.09
N GLY A 395 9.40 6.49 5.53
CA GLY A 395 8.44 7.37 6.21
C GLY A 395 9.05 8.64 6.79
N ASP A 396 10.39 8.76 6.85
CA ASP A 396 11.04 9.95 7.39
C ASP A 396 10.88 11.16 6.48
N THR A 397 10.71 12.33 7.09
CA THR A 397 10.70 13.61 6.40
C THR A 397 12.08 14.25 6.38
N LEU A 398 12.52 14.67 5.20
CA LEU A 398 13.71 15.48 4.98
C LEU A 398 13.30 16.92 4.66
N CYS A 399 13.86 17.89 5.34
CA CYS A 399 13.50 19.29 5.12
C CYS A 399 14.67 20.26 5.34
N ALA A 400 14.45 21.54 5.00
CA ALA A 400 15.38 22.61 5.29
C ALA A 400 15.47 22.83 6.81
N GLN A 401 16.71 23.04 7.31
CA GLN A 401 16.94 23.31 8.74
C GLN A 401 16.35 24.66 9.19
N SER A 402 16.24 25.61 8.25
CA SER A 402 15.74 26.95 8.52
C SER A 402 14.22 27.03 8.71
N ASP A 403 13.49 26.09 8.15
CA ASP A 403 12.02 26.02 8.20
C ASP A 403 11.55 24.56 8.27
N PRO A 404 11.65 23.95 9.48
CA PRO A 404 11.36 22.54 9.66
C PRO A 404 9.88 22.22 9.54
N ILE A 405 9.58 21.09 8.91
CA ILE A 405 8.24 20.48 8.80
C ILE A 405 8.36 18.98 8.96
N VAL A 406 7.39 18.37 9.60
CA VAL A 406 7.16 16.92 9.54
C VAL A 406 5.96 16.70 8.64
N LEU A 407 6.17 16.05 7.51
CA LEU A 407 5.09 15.66 6.61
C LEU A 407 4.27 14.55 7.25
N GLU A 408 2.99 14.47 6.88
CA GLU A 408 2.09 13.43 7.39
C GLU A 408 2.73 12.04 7.28
N SER A 409 2.77 11.33 8.39
CA SER A 409 3.41 10.02 8.48
C SER A 409 2.58 8.94 7.78
N MET A 410 3.27 7.93 7.23
CA MET A 410 2.62 6.72 6.77
C MET A 410 2.35 5.79 7.95
N THR A 411 1.11 5.32 8.08
CA THR A 411 0.76 4.27 9.03
C THR A 411 0.95 2.91 8.37
N PHE A 412 1.61 2.00 9.07
CA PHE A 412 1.85 0.64 8.57
C PHE A 412 1.06 -0.37 9.41
N PRO A 413 0.42 -1.36 8.79
CA PRO A 413 -0.28 -2.39 9.53
C PRO A 413 0.69 -3.30 10.31
N ASP A 414 0.22 -3.80 11.43
CA ASP A 414 0.97 -4.79 12.20
C ASP A 414 1.06 -6.14 11.47
N PRO A 415 2.16 -6.87 11.66
CA PRO A 415 2.29 -8.23 11.13
C PRO A 415 1.18 -9.14 11.64
N VAL A 416 0.71 -10.01 10.76
CA VAL A 416 -0.34 -11.00 11.09
C VAL A 416 0.18 -12.41 11.30
N ILE A 417 1.41 -12.67 10.89
CA ILE A 417 2.07 -13.97 11.00
C ILE A 417 3.50 -13.82 11.54
N HIS A 418 3.93 -14.78 12.35
CA HIS A 418 5.26 -14.83 12.93
C HIS A 418 5.92 -16.18 12.69
N VAL A 419 7.24 -16.18 12.51
CA VAL A 419 8.07 -17.40 12.47
C VAL A 419 9.32 -17.22 13.31
N ALA A 420 9.74 -18.26 13.99
CA ALA A 420 11.05 -18.29 14.63
C ALA A 420 12.13 -18.55 13.58
N ILE A 421 13.25 -17.83 13.67
CA ILE A 421 14.40 -18.01 12.79
C ILE A 421 15.67 -18.21 13.60
N GLU A 422 16.44 -19.21 13.24
CA GLU A 422 17.69 -19.55 13.93
C GLU A 422 18.82 -19.74 12.91
N PRO A 423 20.03 -19.20 13.17
CA PRO A 423 21.17 -19.45 12.29
C PRO A 423 21.59 -20.92 12.37
N LYS A 424 21.95 -21.53 11.24
CA LYS A 424 22.44 -22.91 11.22
C LYS A 424 23.79 -23.06 11.90
N THR A 425 24.64 -22.03 11.86
CA THR A 425 25.97 -22.03 12.44
C THR A 425 26.22 -20.77 13.27
N LYS A 426 27.21 -20.85 14.21
CA LYS A 426 27.61 -19.66 14.97
C LYS A 426 28.15 -18.52 14.09
N GLY A 427 28.79 -18.86 12.96
CA GLY A 427 29.29 -17.86 12.01
C GLY A 427 28.15 -17.13 11.24
N ASP A 428 26.96 -17.71 11.18
CA ASP A 428 25.81 -17.09 10.55
C ASP A 428 25.05 -16.13 11.49
N GLN A 429 25.35 -16.13 12.80
CA GLN A 429 24.67 -15.27 13.78
C GLN A 429 24.84 -13.78 13.48
N GLU A 430 26.07 -13.32 13.22
CA GLU A 430 26.34 -11.92 12.91
C GLU A 430 25.77 -11.52 11.56
N LYS A 431 25.86 -12.43 10.58
CA LYS A 431 25.26 -12.22 9.25
C LYS A 431 23.74 -12.13 9.33
N LEU A 432 23.10 -13.01 10.13
CA LEU A 432 21.66 -13.00 10.35
C LEU A 432 21.22 -11.68 10.97
N SER A 433 21.91 -11.22 12.03
CA SER A 433 21.59 -9.94 12.67
C SER A 433 21.73 -8.76 11.69
N THR A 434 22.77 -8.77 10.85
CA THR A 434 22.98 -7.74 9.83
C THR A 434 21.91 -7.79 8.74
N ALA A 435 21.53 -8.97 8.27
CA ALA A 435 20.50 -9.17 7.27
C ALA A 435 19.14 -8.69 7.79
N ILE A 436 18.77 -9.11 8.99
CA ILE A 436 17.54 -8.71 9.67
C ILE A 436 17.46 -7.18 9.80
N GLN A 437 18.52 -6.53 10.28
CA GLN A 437 18.55 -5.07 10.45
C GLN A 437 18.34 -4.35 9.11
N LYS A 438 19.05 -4.77 8.06
CA LYS A 438 18.90 -4.15 6.73
C LYS A 438 17.52 -4.35 6.15
N LEU A 439 16.95 -5.55 6.26
CA LEU A 439 15.60 -5.83 5.76
C LEU A 439 14.54 -5.08 6.57
N SER A 440 14.71 -4.92 7.87
CA SER A 440 13.82 -4.11 8.72
C SER A 440 13.92 -2.62 8.40
N ASP A 441 15.09 -2.11 7.99
CA ASP A 441 15.24 -0.73 7.53
C ASP A 441 14.53 -0.48 6.18
N GLU A 442 14.43 -1.52 5.33
CA GLU A 442 13.75 -1.45 4.05
C GLU A 442 12.22 -1.57 4.18
N ASP A 443 11.77 -2.48 5.03
CA ASP A 443 10.37 -2.84 5.18
C ASP A 443 9.87 -2.65 6.61
N PRO A 444 9.10 -1.60 6.89
CA PRO A 444 8.58 -1.30 8.21
C PRO A 444 7.54 -2.32 8.72
N THR A 445 6.97 -3.17 7.86
CA THR A 445 6.06 -4.25 8.25
C THR A 445 6.80 -5.55 8.62
N PHE A 446 8.09 -5.60 8.33
CA PHE A 446 8.94 -6.66 8.81
C PHE A 446 9.40 -6.36 10.24
N THR A 447 8.83 -7.06 11.20
CA THR A 447 9.15 -6.88 12.61
C THR A 447 10.06 -7.99 13.11
N VAL A 448 10.88 -7.64 14.10
CA VAL A 448 11.82 -8.58 14.71
C VAL A 448 11.75 -8.41 16.22
N ARG A 449 11.61 -9.51 16.92
CA ARG A 449 11.67 -9.56 18.38
C ARG A 449 12.50 -10.75 18.85
N LEU A 450 13.16 -10.59 19.98
CA LEU A 450 13.75 -11.69 20.70
C LEU A 450 12.70 -12.24 21.67
N ASP A 451 12.42 -13.52 21.58
CA ASP A 451 11.60 -14.21 22.57
C ASP A 451 12.43 -14.44 23.83
N GLU A 452 12.09 -13.77 24.91
CA GLU A 452 12.85 -13.83 26.18
C GLU A 452 12.78 -15.20 26.87
N GLU A 453 11.71 -15.97 26.63
CA GLU A 453 11.55 -17.29 27.23
C GLU A 453 12.34 -18.37 26.48
N THR A 454 12.31 -18.32 25.14
CA THR A 454 12.96 -19.34 24.31
C THR A 454 14.34 -18.91 23.82
N GLY A 455 14.67 -17.63 23.89
CA GLY A 455 15.90 -17.05 23.33
C GLY A 455 15.93 -17.04 21.79
N GLN A 456 14.80 -17.34 21.13
CA GLN A 456 14.70 -17.39 19.69
C GLN A 456 14.45 -15.99 19.10
N THR A 457 15.00 -15.73 17.93
CA THR A 457 14.64 -14.58 17.13
C THR A 457 13.34 -14.87 16.38
N VAL A 458 12.32 -14.07 16.60
CA VAL A 458 11.02 -14.18 15.95
C VAL A 458 10.86 -13.04 14.96
N ILE A 459 10.57 -13.37 13.71
CA ILE A 459 10.29 -12.41 12.64
C ILE A 459 8.81 -12.42 12.32
N GLY A 460 8.24 -11.23 12.06
CA GLY A 460 6.84 -11.04 11.73
C GLY A 460 6.66 -10.40 10.35
N GLY A 461 5.60 -10.75 9.67
CA GLY A 461 5.26 -10.24 8.34
C GLY A 461 3.76 -10.31 8.01
N MET A 462 3.41 -9.81 6.82
CA MET A 462 2.04 -9.67 6.37
C MET A 462 1.41 -10.96 5.81
N GLY A 463 2.22 -11.99 5.56
CA GLY A 463 1.76 -13.29 5.05
C GLY A 463 2.91 -14.27 4.86
N GLU A 464 2.56 -15.53 4.53
CA GLU A 464 3.55 -16.59 4.33
C GLU A 464 4.52 -16.25 3.19
N LEU A 465 4.00 -15.77 2.06
CA LEU A 465 4.83 -15.40 0.91
C LEU A 465 5.77 -14.24 1.25
N HIS A 466 5.32 -13.26 2.01
CA HIS A 466 6.16 -12.15 2.47
C HIS A 466 7.37 -12.67 3.28
N LEU A 467 7.12 -13.51 4.29
CA LEU A 467 8.19 -14.09 5.11
C LEU A 467 9.11 -15.01 4.30
N ASP A 468 8.57 -15.84 3.41
CA ASP A 468 9.36 -16.72 2.52
C ASP A 468 10.33 -15.92 1.66
N ILE A 469 9.87 -14.81 1.10
CA ILE A 469 10.71 -13.94 0.27
C ILE A 469 11.83 -13.30 1.11
N LEU A 470 11.51 -12.81 2.29
CA LEU A 470 12.51 -12.21 3.18
C LEU A 470 13.57 -13.23 3.60
N VAL A 471 13.18 -14.45 3.95
CA VAL A 471 14.10 -15.53 4.29
C VAL A 471 14.97 -15.93 3.09
N ASP A 472 14.39 -16.01 1.90
CA ASP A 472 15.14 -16.31 0.69
C ASP A 472 16.11 -15.17 0.32
N ARG A 473 15.73 -13.91 0.55
CA ARG A 473 16.64 -12.76 0.42
C ARG A 473 17.82 -12.85 1.40
N MET A 474 17.57 -13.25 2.65
CA MET A 474 18.65 -13.47 3.62
C MET A 474 19.66 -14.48 3.10
N ARG A 475 19.20 -15.56 2.49
CA ARG A 475 20.07 -16.60 1.90
C ARG A 475 20.81 -16.09 0.66
N ARG A 476 20.13 -15.46 -0.29
CA ARG A 476 20.70 -15.06 -1.59
C ARG A 476 21.59 -13.82 -1.49
N GLU A 477 21.11 -12.78 -0.84
CA GLU A 477 21.79 -11.48 -0.78
C GLU A 477 22.85 -11.44 0.35
N PHE A 478 22.52 -11.98 1.51
CA PHE A 478 23.37 -11.89 2.70
C PHE A 478 24.16 -13.16 3.01
N LYS A 479 23.94 -14.23 2.24
CA LYS A 479 24.61 -15.53 2.42
C LYS A 479 24.44 -16.09 3.83
N VAL A 480 23.21 -16.00 4.35
CA VAL A 480 22.82 -16.52 5.67
C VAL A 480 22.05 -17.82 5.49
N GLU A 481 22.51 -18.87 6.17
CA GLU A 481 21.77 -20.13 6.29
C GLU A 481 21.03 -20.14 7.63
N ALA A 482 19.71 -20.23 7.59
CA ALA A 482 18.87 -20.24 8.78
C ALA A 482 17.83 -21.37 8.75
N ASN A 483 17.45 -21.85 9.93
CA ASN A 483 16.29 -22.71 10.13
C ASN A 483 15.08 -21.84 10.44
N VAL A 484 13.97 -22.10 9.77
CA VAL A 484 12.71 -21.37 9.94
C VAL A 484 11.71 -22.31 10.60
N GLY A 485 11.10 -21.85 11.68
CA GLY A 485 10.04 -22.58 12.38
C GLY A 485 8.70 -22.58 11.64
N ALA A 486 7.72 -23.27 12.20
CA ALA A 486 6.36 -23.25 11.67
C ALA A 486 5.71 -21.88 11.88
N PRO A 487 4.88 -21.40 10.92
CA PRO A 487 4.16 -20.16 11.07
C PRO A 487 3.23 -20.15 12.30
N GLN A 488 3.19 -19.04 13.00
CA GLN A 488 2.33 -18.81 14.15
C GLN A 488 1.44 -17.60 13.93
N VAL A 489 0.19 -17.69 14.35
CA VAL A 489 -0.76 -16.60 14.23
C VAL A 489 -0.47 -15.53 15.28
N ALA A 490 -0.54 -14.27 14.87
CA ALA A 490 -0.44 -13.13 15.76
C ALA A 490 -1.78 -12.87 16.45
N TYR A 491 -2.04 -13.57 17.55
CA TYR A 491 -3.20 -13.29 18.38
C TYR A 491 -3.07 -11.94 19.09
N ARG A 492 -4.21 -11.38 19.48
CA ARG A 492 -4.32 -10.18 20.30
C ARG A 492 -5.26 -10.46 21.48
N GLU A 493 -5.24 -9.57 22.45
CA GLU A 493 -6.20 -9.58 23.56
C GLU A 493 -6.95 -8.24 23.56
N THR A 494 -8.16 -8.22 24.10
CA THR A 494 -8.91 -6.99 24.36
C THR A 494 -9.84 -7.17 25.56
N ILE A 495 -10.43 -6.10 26.01
CA ILE A 495 -11.42 -6.08 27.10
C ILE A 495 -12.82 -5.86 26.53
N ARG A 496 -13.83 -6.41 27.19
CA ARG A 496 -15.25 -6.31 26.77
C ARG A 496 -16.12 -5.50 27.71
N LYS A 497 -15.64 -5.24 28.91
CA LYS A 497 -16.42 -4.53 29.93
C LYS A 497 -15.65 -3.32 30.46
N LYS A 498 -16.40 -2.28 30.78
CA LYS A 498 -15.90 -1.16 31.56
C LYS A 498 -15.70 -1.57 33.01
N VAL A 499 -14.55 -1.25 33.58
CA VAL A 499 -14.24 -1.39 35.00
C VAL A 499 -13.83 -0.04 35.54
N GLU A 500 -14.65 0.48 36.42
CA GLU A 500 -14.45 1.81 36.98
C GLU A 500 -13.59 1.76 38.25
N LYS A 501 -12.82 2.82 38.46
CA LYS A 501 -12.10 3.09 39.70
C LYS A 501 -11.22 1.94 40.20
N VAL A 502 -10.49 1.30 39.30
CA VAL A 502 -9.48 0.32 39.69
C VAL A 502 -8.35 1.04 40.38
N GLU A 503 -8.10 0.68 41.62
CA GLU A 503 -7.08 1.32 42.47
C GLU A 503 -5.91 0.38 42.69
N TYR A 504 -4.70 0.91 42.57
CA TYR A 504 -3.48 0.20 42.94
C TYR A 504 -2.52 1.13 43.69
N THR A 505 -1.96 0.62 44.77
CA THR A 505 -0.98 1.32 45.60
C THR A 505 0.36 0.55 45.55
N HIS A 506 1.36 1.15 44.93
CA HIS A 506 2.74 0.67 45.00
C HIS A 506 3.41 1.24 46.25
N LYS A 507 3.77 0.36 47.18
CA LYS A 507 4.50 0.75 48.40
C LYS A 507 5.60 -0.25 48.66
N LYS A 508 6.85 0.22 48.65
CA LYS A 508 8.04 -0.58 48.97
C LYS A 508 8.94 0.19 49.93
N GLN A 509 9.29 -0.42 51.04
CA GLN A 509 10.27 0.11 51.98
C GLN A 509 11.45 -0.84 51.99
N THR A 510 12.61 -0.39 51.56
CA THR A 510 13.89 -1.11 51.65
C THR A 510 14.88 -0.14 52.24
N GLY A 511 15.36 -0.36 53.43
CA GLY A 511 16.41 0.32 54.21
C GLY A 511 17.14 1.55 53.69
N GLY A 512 16.44 2.52 53.13
CA GLY A 512 16.93 3.74 52.50
C GLY A 512 15.77 4.60 52.01
N SER A 513 15.69 4.90 50.74
CA SER A 513 14.57 5.59 50.12
C SER A 513 13.41 4.62 49.87
N GLY A 514 12.19 4.94 50.28
CA GLY A 514 10.97 4.20 49.98
C GLY A 514 10.49 4.42 48.54
N GLN A 515 9.52 3.65 48.11
CA GLN A 515 8.78 3.87 46.87
C GLN A 515 7.29 3.97 47.19
N PHE A 516 6.64 4.98 46.70
CA PHE A 516 5.20 5.17 46.87
C PHE A 516 4.55 5.75 45.62
N ALA A 517 3.51 5.09 45.12
CA ALA A 517 2.61 5.64 44.12
C ALA A 517 1.22 5.01 44.27
N LYS A 518 0.18 5.83 44.25
CA LYS A 518 -1.19 5.38 44.25
C LYS A 518 -1.88 5.94 43.03
N VAL A 519 -2.57 5.09 42.28
CA VAL A 519 -3.34 5.48 41.09
C VAL A 519 -4.71 4.85 41.12
N GLN A 520 -5.69 5.54 40.57
CA GLN A 520 -7.04 5.02 40.34
C GLN A 520 -7.41 5.30 38.88
N VAL A 521 -7.69 4.22 38.15
CA VAL A 521 -7.91 4.26 36.70
C VAL A 521 -9.18 3.55 36.33
N THR A 522 -9.93 4.10 35.40
CA THR A 522 -11.06 3.45 34.74
C THR A 522 -10.61 2.86 33.41
N PHE A 523 -10.88 1.60 33.17
CA PHE A 523 -10.60 0.92 31.91
C PHE A 523 -11.91 0.59 31.21
N GLU A 524 -11.97 0.90 29.92
CA GLU A 524 -13.13 0.59 29.09
C GLU A 524 -12.71 0.22 27.67
N PRO A 525 -13.55 -0.55 26.92
CA PRO A 525 -13.35 -0.74 25.51
C PRO A 525 -13.26 0.59 24.78
N LEU A 526 -12.28 0.73 23.90
CA LEU A 526 -12.08 1.93 23.09
C LEU A 526 -13.15 2.01 22.01
N ASP A 527 -13.79 3.17 21.88
CA ASP A 527 -14.65 3.46 20.74
C ASP A 527 -13.76 3.91 19.56
N PRO A 528 -13.83 3.25 18.41
CA PRO A 528 -13.04 3.61 17.23
C PRO A 528 -13.21 5.07 16.76
N SER A 529 -14.33 5.70 17.10
CA SER A 529 -14.60 7.10 16.76
C SER A 529 -13.81 8.13 17.61
N GLU A 530 -13.19 7.69 18.69
CA GLU A 530 -12.42 8.55 19.62
C GLU A 530 -10.93 8.65 19.23
N VAL A 531 -10.47 7.88 18.26
CA VAL A 531 -9.06 7.80 17.84
C VAL A 531 -8.95 7.81 16.33
N GLU A 532 -7.75 8.05 15.83
CA GLU A 532 -7.47 7.93 14.40
C GLU A 532 -7.47 6.46 13.95
N GLU A 533 -7.67 6.24 12.65
CA GLU A 533 -7.66 4.89 12.06
C GLU A 533 -6.29 4.22 12.29
N GLY A 534 -6.32 3.05 12.95
CA GLY A 534 -5.10 2.29 13.28
C GLY A 534 -4.58 2.53 14.69
N GLU A 535 -5.17 3.44 15.45
CA GLU A 535 -4.88 3.60 16.86
C GLU A 535 -5.73 2.67 17.72
N HIS A 536 -5.11 2.01 18.68
CA HIS A 536 -5.73 0.97 19.51
C HIS A 536 -5.66 1.28 21.02
N TYR A 537 -5.31 2.50 21.36
CA TYR A 537 -5.17 2.93 22.74
C TYR A 537 -5.47 4.43 22.90
N LEU A 538 -6.20 4.78 23.96
CA LEU A 538 -6.43 6.15 24.34
C LEU A 538 -6.21 6.32 25.85
N PHE A 539 -5.39 7.30 26.21
CA PHE A 539 -5.20 7.69 27.61
C PHE A 539 -5.81 9.07 27.87
N GLU A 540 -6.64 9.15 28.89
CA GLU A 540 -7.21 10.41 29.36
C GLU A 540 -6.79 10.72 30.77
N ASN A 541 -6.43 11.98 31.02
CA ASN A 541 -6.16 12.49 32.34
C ASN A 541 -7.36 13.29 32.88
N ALA A 542 -8.06 12.73 33.88
CA ALA A 542 -9.18 13.36 34.56
C ALA A 542 -8.86 13.72 36.04
N VAL A 543 -7.59 13.72 36.42
CA VAL A 543 -7.16 14.04 37.78
C VAL A 543 -7.42 15.52 38.09
N THR A 544 -8.05 15.80 39.23
CA THR A 544 -8.30 17.14 39.71
C THR A 544 -7.54 17.40 41.01
N GLY A 545 -7.23 18.67 41.28
CA GLY A 545 -6.64 19.08 42.56
C GLY A 545 -5.17 18.69 42.80
N GLY A 546 -4.44 18.29 41.72
CA GLY A 546 -3.01 17.98 41.82
C GLY A 546 -2.68 16.73 42.66
N ARG A 547 -3.62 15.82 42.84
CA ARG A 547 -3.42 14.57 43.60
C ARG A 547 -2.39 13.65 43.03
N VAL A 548 -2.23 13.67 41.72
CA VAL A 548 -1.09 13.11 40.99
C VAL A 548 -0.36 14.28 40.34
N PRO A 549 0.92 14.52 40.68
CA PRO A 549 1.72 15.55 40.04
C PRO A 549 1.79 15.36 38.52
N ARG A 550 1.74 16.46 37.77
CA ARG A 550 1.74 16.42 36.30
C ARG A 550 2.92 15.67 35.71
N GLU A 551 4.07 15.75 36.38
CA GLU A 551 5.30 15.08 35.98
C GLU A 551 5.23 13.54 36.02
N TYR A 552 4.31 12.95 36.82
CA TYR A 552 4.15 11.51 36.97
C TYR A 552 3.03 10.92 36.07
N ILE A 553 2.17 11.77 35.52
CA ILE A 553 1.07 11.32 34.64
C ILE A 553 1.60 10.56 33.38
N PRO A 554 2.62 11.06 32.67
CA PRO A 554 3.22 10.30 31.56
C PRO A 554 3.80 8.96 31.98
N SER A 555 4.28 8.83 33.22
CA SER A 555 4.81 7.57 33.74
C SER A 555 3.72 6.54 33.98
N VAL A 556 2.53 6.96 34.41
CA VAL A 556 1.36 6.08 34.54
C VAL A 556 0.93 5.57 33.17
N ASP A 557 0.83 6.44 32.20
CA ASP A 557 0.50 6.11 30.82
C ASP A 557 1.51 5.11 30.23
N ALA A 558 2.80 5.41 30.33
CA ALA A 558 3.87 4.51 29.88
C ALA A 558 3.79 3.13 30.56
N GLY A 559 3.48 3.09 31.86
CA GLY A 559 3.31 1.83 32.60
C GLY A 559 2.13 0.99 32.10
N ILE A 560 1.02 1.63 31.75
CA ILE A 560 -0.15 0.99 31.17
C ILE A 560 0.20 0.44 29.78
N GLN A 561 0.82 1.23 28.94
CA GLN A 561 1.22 0.80 27.59
C GLN A 561 2.21 -0.37 27.62
N ASP A 562 3.21 -0.33 28.50
CA ASP A 562 4.15 -1.46 28.70
C ASP A 562 3.43 -2.74 29.13
N ALA A 563 2.41 -2.61 30.00
CA ALA A 563 1.62 -3.76 30.43
C ALA A 563 0.71 -4.33 29.34
N MET A 564 0.25 -3.47 28.40
CA MET A 564 -0.55 -3.90 27.25
C MET A 564 0.24 -4.76 26.27
N LEU A 565 1.57 -4.62 26.20
CA LEU A 565 2.41 -5.46 25.33
C LEU A 565 2.37 -6.94 25.71
N ASN A 566 2.12 -7.23 26.97
CA ASN A 566 2.03 -8.58 27.51
C ASN A 566 0.66 -8.78 28.19
N GLY A 567 -0.35 -9.13 27.44
CA GLY A 567 -1.72 -9.25 27.92
C GLY A 567 -1.93 -10.15 29.16
N VAL A 568 -3.14 -10.26 29.61
CA VAL A 568 -3.49 -10.93 30.88
C VAL A 568 -4.02 -12.34 30.74
N LEU A 569 -4.34 -12.78 29.51
CA LEU A 569 -4.84 -14.13 29.23
C LEU A 569 -3.74 -15.10 28.83
N ALA A 570 -3.03 -14.80 27.75
CA ALA A 570 -2.03 -15.67 27.15
C ALA A 570 -0.73 -14.92 26.80
N GLY A 571 -0.57 -13.69 27.25
CA GLY A 571 0.62 -12.88 26.99
C GLY A 571 0.65 -12.21 25.63
N TYR A 572 -0.44 -12.21 24.88
CA TYR A 572 -0.53 -11.48 23.60
C TYR A 572 -0.82 -9.99 23.83
N PRO A 573 -0.36 -9.11 22.92
CA PRO A 573 -0.61 -7.67 23.04
C PRO A 573 -2.11 -7.35 23.17
N MET A 574 -2.44 -6.44 24.08
CA MET A 574 -3.80 -5.93 24.21
C MET A 574 -4.02 -4.73 23.30
N VAL A 575 -5.22 -4.65 22.73
CA VAL A 575 -5.66 -3.59 21.82
C VAL A 575 -7.04 -3.08 22.22
N ASP A 576 -7.40 -1.92 21.67
CA ASP A 576 -8.72 -1.29 21.81
C ASP A 576 -9.12 -1.04 23.28
N VAL A 577 -8.20 -0.39 24.01
CA VAL A 577 -8.37 -0.04 25.44
C VAL A 577 -8.33 1.46 25.61
N LYS A 578 -9.32 2.00 26.32
CA LYS A 578 -9.31 3.36 26.84
C LYS A 578 -9.02 3.33 28.33
N ALA A 579 -8.03 4.09 28.77
CA ALA A 579 -7.64 4.25 30.15
C ALA A 579 -7.84 5.69 30.59
N THR A 580 -8.63 5.92 31.66
CA THR A 580 -8.85 7.25 32.23
C THR A 580 -8.29 7.28 33.65
N LEU A 581 -7.22 8.06 33.86
CA LEU A 581 -6.66 8.29 35.17
C LEU A 581 -7.55 9.31 35.91
N ILE A 582 -8.21 8.87 36.98
CA ILE A 582 -9.21 9.70 37.68
C ILE A 582 -8.75 10.24 39.03
N ASP A 583 -7.89 9.52 39.74
CA ASP A 583 -7.40 9.91 41.06
C ASP A 583 -6.07 9.22 41.39
N GLY A 584 -5.45 9.62 42.46
CA GLY A 584 -4.25 9.00 42.99
C GLY A 584 -3.72 9.73 44.24
N ALA A 585 -2.53 9.31 44.66
CA ALA A 585 -1.80 9.96 45.75
C ALA A 585 -0.30 9.82 45.54
N TYR A 586 0.45 10.78 46.04
CA TYR A 586 1.91 10.75 46.02
C TYR A 586 2.46 11.03 47.42
N HIS A 587 3.73 10.74 47.59
CA HIS A 587 4.49 11.05 48.79
C HIS A 587 5.67 11.94 48.44
N GLU A 588 5.88 13.04 49.14
CA GLU A 588 6.86 14.06 48.77
C GLU A 588 8.30 13.55 48.64
N VAL A 589 8.65 12.47 49.36
CA VAL A 589 10.01 11.91 49.37
C VAL A 589 10.12 10.60 48.61
N ASP A 590 9.09 9.74 48.68
CA ASP A 590 9.13 8.36 48.18
C ASP A 590 8.47 8.16 46.81
N SER A 591 7.89 9.21 46.23
CA SER A 591 7.33 9.14 44.89
C SER A 591 8.39 9.45 43.82
N SER A 592 8.29 8.72 42.70
CA SER A 592 9.17 8.83 41.54
C SER A 592 8.44 8.41 40.27
N GLU A 593 8.96 8.79 39.12
CA GLU A 593 8.48 8.32 37.82
C GLU A 593 8.41 6.80 37.74
N MET A 594 9.44 6.12 38.24
CA MET A 594 9.49 4.66 38.29
C MET A 594 8.37 4.06 39.15
N ALA A 595 8.08 4.63 40.32
CA ALA A 595 7.01 4.17 41.20
C ALA A 595 5.64 4.29 40.53
N PHE A 596 5.39 5.41 39.84
CA PHE A 596 4.14 5.62 39.08
C PHE A 596 4.06 4.75 37.83
N LYS A 597 5.17 4.47 37.15
CA LYS A 597 5.22 3.53 36.04
C LYS A 597 4.84 2.11 36.49
N ILE A 598 5.40 1.64 37.60
CA ILE A 598 5.04 0.34 38.22
C ILE A 598 3.55 0.33 38.61
N ALA A 599 3.07 1.41 39.22
CA ALA A 599 1.65 1.51 39.58
C ALA A 599 0.73 1.44 38.36
N GLY A 600 1.08 2.13 37.25
CA GLY A 600 0.38 2.05 35.97
C GLY A 600 0.36 0.64 35.40
N THR A 601 1.48 -0.06 35.41
CA THR A 601 1.57 -1.46 34.98
C THR A 601 0.66 -2.37 35.79
N MET A 602 0.67 -2.24 37.11
CA MET A 602 -0.08 -3.12 37.99
C MET A 602 -1.59 -2.83 38.01
N VAL A 603 -1.99 -1.55 37.98
CA VAL A 603 -3.41 -1.18 37.91
C VAL A 603 -4.05 -1.66 36.61
N PHE A 604 -3.31 -1.63 35.52
CA PHE A 604 -3.79 -2.18 34.26
C PHE A 604 -4.00 -3.70 34.34
N ARG A 605 -3.01 -4.44 34.85
CA ARG A 605 -3.13 -5.90 35.00
C ARG A 605 -4.33 -6.32 35.85
N GLU A 606 -4.59 -5.60 36.93
CA GLU A 606 -5.76 -5.86 37.80
C GLU A 606 -7.08 -5.46 37.12
N GLY A 607 -7.11 -4.32 36.46
CA GLY A 607 -8.29 -3.83 35.74
C GLY A 607 -8.66 -4.71 34.55
N ALA A 608 -7.69 -5.04 33.72
CA ALA A 608 -7.90 -5.87 32.54
C ALA A 608 -8.44 -7.25 32.88
N LYS A 609 -7.96 -7.90 33.94
CA LYS A 609 -8.49 -9.18 34.41
C LYS A 609 -9.97 -9.13 34.79
N LYS A 610 -10.44 -8.00 35.32
CA LYS A 610 -11.85 -7.77 35.71
C LYS A 610 -12.73 -7.32 34.55
N ALA A 611 -12.13 -6.84 33.47
CA ALA A 611 -12.82 -6.24 32.33
C ALA A 611 -13.27 -7.29 31.27
N SER A 612 -13.40 -8.55 31.63
CA SER A 612 -13.76 -9.66 30.73
C SER A 612 -12.82 -9.72 29.51
N PRO A 613 -11.52 -9.98 29.72
CA PRO A 613 -10.57 -10.07 28.64
C PRO A 613 -10.87 -11.24 27.71
N VAL A 614 -10.70 -11.05 26.41
CA VAL A 614 -10.92 -12.05 25.36
C VAL A 614 -9.75 -12.09 24.38
N LEU A 615 -9.58 -13.23 23.73
CA LEU A 615 -8.60 -13.42 22.66
C LEU A 615 -9.18 -12.98 21.32
N LEU A 616 -8.37 -12.31 20.53
CA LEU A 616 -8.68 -11.93 19.15
C LEU A 616 -7.77 -12.69 18.18
N GLU A 617 -8.33 -13.09 17.05
CA GLU A 617 -7.61 -13.71 15.95
C GLU A 617 -7.77 -12.91 14.65
N PRO A 618 -6.76 -12.93 13.76
CA PRO A 618 -6.88 -12.30 12.45
C PRO A 618 -7.85 -13.09 11.58
N ILE A 619 -8.80 -12.38 10.98
CA ILE A 619 -9.76 -12.88 10.01
C ILE A 619 -9.30 -12.44 8.61
N MET A 620 -9.31 -13.40 7.70
CA MET A 620 -8.93 -13.18 6.31
C MET A 620 -10.17 -13.08 5.43
N ALA A 621 -10.19 -12.10 4.52
CA ALA A 621 -11.12 -12.07 3.41
C ALA A 621 -10.59 -13.01 2.32
N VAL A 622 -11.32 -14.07 2.07
CA VAL A 622 -10.97 -15.13 1.11
C VAL A 622 -11.95 -15.08 -0.06
N GLU A 623 -11.43 -14.99 -1.27
CA GLU A 623 -12.22 -15.18 -2.49
C GLU A 623 -11.71 -16.43 -3.22
N VAL A 624 -12.63 -17.34 -3.53
CA VAL A 624 -12.36 -18.54 -4.30
C VAL A 624 -13.10 -18.48 -5.62
N ARG A 625 -12.38 -18.67 -6.72
CA ARG A 625 -12.94 -18.81 -8.07
C ARG A 625 -12.87 -20.26 -8.49
N THR A 626 -14.00 -20.87 -8.71
CA THR A 626 -14.11 -22.29 -9.00
C THR A 626 -15.15 -22.56 -10.09
N PRO A 627 -14.98 -23.63 -10.90
CA PRO A 627 -16.07 -24.15 -11.70
C PRO A 627 -17.28 -24.52 -10.85
N GLU A 628 -18.48 -24.39 -11.37
CA GLU A 628 -19.73 -24.64 -10.67
C GLU A 628 -19.80 -26.04 -10.04
N GLU A 629 -19.24 -27.04 -10.70
CA GLU A 629 -19.21 -28.43 -10.25
C GLU A 629 -18.51 -28.64 -8.89
N TYR A 630 -17.55 -27.77 -8.52
CA TYR A 630 -16.80 -27.83 -7.25
C TYR A 630 -17.30 -26.83 -6.21
N MET A 631 -18.29 -25.99 -6.52
CA MET A 631 -18.78 -24.95 -5.61
C MET A 631 -19.20 -25.50 -4.25
N GLY A 632 -19.94 -26.62 -4.25
CA GLY A 632 -20.38 -27.27 -3.03
C GLY A 632 -19.24 -27.75 -2.14
N ASP A 633 -18.20 -28.33 -2.73
CA ASP A 633 -17.01 -28.81 -2.02
C ASP A 633 -16.21 -27.65 -1.42
N VAL A 634 -16.07 -26.55 -2.18
CA VAL A 634 -15.38 -25.32 -1.73
C VAL A 634 -16.12 -24.68 -0.56
N ILE A 635 -17.44 -24.53 -0.65
CA ILE A 635 -18.26 -23.97 0.44
C ILE A 635 -18.19 -24.86 1.68
N GLY A 636 -18.31 -26.19 1.51
CA GLY A 636 -18.18 -27.14 2.59
C GLY A 636 -16.83 -27.06 3.29
N ASP A 637 -15.75 -26.92 2.54
CA ASP A 637 -14.40 -26.77 3.08
C ASP A 637 -14.22 -25.44 3.84
N LEU A 638 -14.63 -24.33 3.27
CA LEU A 638 -14.57 -23.04 3.93
C LEU A 638 -15.37 -23.00 5.24
N ASN A 639 -16.55 -23.61 5.25
CA ASN A 639 -17.36 -23.74 6.47
C ASN A 639 -16.66 -24.63 7.52
N SER A 640 -16.00 -25.71 7.12
CA SER A 640 -15.24 -26.57 8.02
C SER A 640 -14.05 -25.85 8.66
N ARG A 641 -13.55 -24.81 8.03
CA ARG A 641 -12.47 -23.91 8.50
C ARG A 641 -12.98 -22.72 9.32
N ARG A 642 -14.13 -22.82 9.92
CA ARG A 642 -14.81 -21.73 10.66
C ARG A 642 -15.06 -20.48 9.79
N GLY A 643 -15.13 -20.66 8.48
CA GLY A 643 -15.41 -19.60 7.54
C GLY A 643 -16.87 -19.18 7.56
N THR A 644 -17.12 -17.89 7.29
CA THR A 644 -18.45 -17.34 7.08
C THR A 644 -18.57 -16.86 5.64
N ILE A 645 -19.45 -17.50 4.87
CA ILE A 645 -19.69 -17.11 3.47
C ILE A 645 -20.39 -15.75 3.45
N GLN A 646 -19.82 -14.79 2.74
CA GLN A 646 -20.34 -13.42 2.59
C GLN A 646 -21.18 -13.27 1.33
N SER A 647 -20.68 -13.74 0.21
CA SER A 647 -21.39 -13.69 -1.07
C SER A 647 -20.99 -14.85 -1.99
N MET A 648 -21.88 -15.11 -2.96
CA MET A 648 -21.63 -15.99 -4.08
C MET A 648 -22.11 -15.29 -5.35
N GLU A 649 -21.25 -15.20 -6.32
CA GLU A 649 -21.52 -14.48 -7.56
C GLU A 649 -21.19 -15.35 -8.78
N ASP A 650 -21.91 -15.11 -9.85
CA ASP A 650 -21.63 -15.71 -11.15
C ASP A 650 -20.71 -14.78 -11.96
N ALA A 651 -19.57 -15.30 -12.34
CA ALA A 651 -18.69 -14.68 -13.30
C ALA A 651 -18.60 -15.56 -14.57
N VAL A 652 -18.04 -15.02 -15.63
CA VAL A 652 -17.99 -15.74 -16.92
C VAL A 652 -17.28 -17.09 -16.78
N GLY A 653 -18.06 -18.17 -16.75
CA GLY A 653 -17.56 -19.55 -16.67
C GLY A 653 -17.05 -20.02 -15.31
N VAL A 654 -17.22 -19.23 -14.24
CA VAL A 654 -16.80 -19.59 -12.89
C VAL A 654 -17.77 -19.06 -11.83
N LYS A 655 -17.79 -19.69 -10.66
CA LYS A 655 -18.44 -19.19 -9.46
C LYS A 655 -17.41 -18.50 -8.58
N VAL A 656 -17.76 -17.34 -8.05
CA VAL A 656 -16.94 -16.56 -7.12
C VAL A 656 -17.55 -16.67 -5.73
N ILE A 657 -16.79 -17.23 -4.79
CA ILE A 657 -17.22 -17.41 -3.39
C ILE A 657 -16.35 -16.49 -2.55
N ARG A 658 -17.00 -15.61 -1.79
CA ARG A 658 -16.32 -14.74 -0.82
C ARG A 658 -16.66 -15.18 0.59
N ALA A 659 -15.64 -15.30 1.42
CA ALA A 659 -15.77 -15.73 2.80
C ALA A 659 -14.81 -14.99 3.72
N GLN A 660 -15.17 -14.90 4.99
CA GLN A 660 -14.28 -14.51 6.07
C GLN A 660 -13.85 -15.77 6.82
N VAL A 661 -12.54 -16.01 6.90
CA VAL A 661 -11.98 -17.22 7.50
C VAL A 661 -10.84 -16.87 8.44
N PRO A 662 -10.76 -17.44 9.66
CA PRO A 662 -9.61 -17.23 10.53
C PRO A 662 -8.30 -17.68 9.87
N LEU A 663 -7.25 -16.88 10.02
CA LEU A 663 -5.93 -17.18 9.43
C LEU A 663 -5.40 -18.55 9.88
N SER A 664 -5.63 -18.93 11.15
CA SER A 664 -5.18 -20.21 11.69
C SER A 664 -5.71 -21.43 10.92
N GLU A 665 -6.85 -21.28 10.25
CA GLU A 665 -7.50 -22.36 9.48
C GLU A 665 -7.09 -22.35 7.99
N MET A 666 -6.33 -21.34 7.57
CA MET A 666 -5.95 -21.16 6.17
C MET A 666 -4.57 -21.72 5.81
N PHE A 667 -3.77 -22.13 6.79
CA PHE A 667 -2.48 -22.76 6.51
C PHE A 667 -2.68 -24.06 5.72
N GLY A 668 -1.93 -24.18 4.61
CA GLY A 668 -2.04 -25.34 3.72
C GLY A 668 -3.28 -25.37 2.81
N TYR A 669 -4.14 -24.35 2.85
CA TYR A 669 -5.39 -24.31 2.08
C TYR A 669 -5.19 -24.52 0.57
N VAL A 670 -4.09 -24.00 0.00
CA VAL A 670 -3.78 -24.17 -1.43
C VAL A 670 -3.72 -25.63 -1.86
N GLY A 671 -3.14 -26.49 -1.02
CA GLY A 671 -3.06 -27.93 -1.27
C GLY A 671 -4.42 -28.60 -1.25
N ASP A 672 -5.22 -28.29 -0.25
CA ASP A 672 -6.58 -28.85 -0.08
C ASP A 672 -7.52 -28.37 -1.19
N LEU A 673 -7.47 -27.10 -1.55
CA LEU A 673 -8.26 -26.53 -2.66
C LEU A 673 -7.91 -27.22 -3.99
N ARG A 674 -6.61 -27.36 -4.30
CA ARG A 674 -6.15 -28.05 -5.52
C ARG A 674 -6.61 -29.50 -5.57
N SER A 675 -6.51 -30.19 -4.43
CA SER A 675 -6.94 -31.59 -4.30
C SER A 675 -8.43 -31.77 -4.57
N LYS A 676 -9.27 -30.90 -3.99
CA LYS A 676 -10.74 -30.97 -4.09
C LYS A 676 -11.27 -30.51 -5.45
N THR A 677 -10.55 -29.62 -6.13
CA THR A 677 -10.99 -29.01 -7.41
C THR A 677 -10.16 -29.45 -8.61
N GLN A 678 -9.34 -30.50 -8.45
CA GLN A 678 -8.43 -30.99 -9.51
C GLN A 678 -7.53 -29.88 -10.09
N GLY A 679 -7.13 -28.92 -9.27
CA GLY A 679 -6.32 -27.79 -9.66
C GLY A 679 -7.04 -26.71 -10.46
N ARG A 680 -8.38 -26.80 -10.61
CA ARG A 680 -9.17 -25.88 -11.44
C ARG A 680 -9.69 -24.64 -10.70
N ALA A 681 -9.60 -24.62 -9.36
CA ALA A 681 -9.92 -23.43 -8.57
C ALA A 681 -8.68 -22.65 -8.19
N VAL A 682 -8.85 -21.35 -8.08
CA VAL A 682 -7.85 -20.43 -7.55
C VAL A 682 -8.44 -19.64 -6.39
N TYR A 683 -7.61 -19.19 -5.47
CA TYR A 683 -8.07 -18.33 -4.38
C TYR A 683 -7.12 -17.16 -4.15
N THR A 684 -7.66 -16.14 -3.55
CA THR A 684 -6.91 -15.01 -3.00
C THR A 684 -7.31 -14.81 -1.55
N MET A 685 -6.41 -14.29 -0.75
CA MET A 685 -6.62 -14.07 0.67
C MET A 685 -5.98 -12.75 1.08
N THR A 686 -6.75 -11.90 1.77
CA THR A 686 -6.28 -10.62 2.32
C THR A 686 -6.66 -10.52 3.79
N PHE A 687 -5.86 -9.81 4.58
CA PHE A 687 -6.25 -9.46 5.94
C PHE A 687 -7.51 -8.57 5.91
N ASP A 688 -8.50 -8.91 6.72
CA ASP A 688 -9.75 -8.15 6.85
C ASP A 688 -9.81 -7.43 8.21
N SER A 689 -9.80 -8.19 9.29
CA SER A 689 -10.02 -7.66 10.64
C SER A 689 -9.56 -8.63 11.72
N TYR A 690 -9.60 -8.18 12.97
CA TYR A 690 -9.50 -9.05 14.13
C TYR A 690 -10.91 -9.34 14.68
N ALA A 691 -11.18 -10.59 15.03
CA ALA A 691 -12.42 -11.02 15.65
C ALA A 691 -12.17 -11.87 16.89
N GLU A 692 -13.17 -11.92 17.78
CA GLU A 692 -13.10 -12.71 18.99
C GLU A 692 -13.01 -14.21 18.68
N VAL A 693 -12.05 -14.88 19.29
CA VAL A 693 -11.87 -16.33 19.19
C VAL A 693 -12.99 -17.03 19.94
N PRO A 694 -13.66 -18.05 19.36
CA PRO A 694 -14.64 -18.85 20.09
C PRO A 694 -14.06 -19.43 21.37
N ARG A 695 -14.85 -19.48 22.45
CA ARG A 695 -14.37 -19.79 23.78
C ARG A 695 -13.62 -21.14 23.89
N ASN A 696 -14.13 -22.20 23.24
CA ASN A 696 -13.48 -23.49 23.20
C ASN A 696 -12.09 -23.44 22.55
N VAL A 697 -11.94 -22.71 21.46
CA VAL A 697 -10.66 -22.53 20.76
C VAL A 697 -9.72 -21.63 21.57
N ALA A 698 -10.25 -20.57 22.18
CA ALA A 698 -9.48 -19.69 23.05
C ALA A 698 -8.89 -20.46 24.25
N ASP A 699 -9.68 -21.33 24.90
CA ASP A 699 -9.23 -22.13 26.03
C ASP A 699 -8.08 -23.09 25.64
N GLU A 700 -8.12 -23.68 24.42
CA GLU A 700 -7.05 -24.52 23.89
C GLU A 700 -5.77 -23.69 23.63
N ILE A 701 -5.89 -22.51 23.03
CA ILE A 701 -4.76 -21.62 22.77
C ILE A 701 -4.10 -21.19 24.08
N ILE A 702 -4.91 -20.76 25.06
CA ILE A 702 -4.42 -20.31 26.36
C ILE A 702 -3.72 -21.47 27.11
N ALA A 703 -4.30 -22.66 27.10
CA ALA A 703 -3.70 -23.85 27.72
C ALA A 703 -2.35 -24.18 27.06
N LYS A 704 -2.28 -24.17 25.74
CA LYS A 704 -1.04 -24.42 24.98
C LYS A 704 0.08 -23.43 25.29
N VAL A 705 -0.25 -22.15 25.40
CA VAL A 705 0.72 -21.10 25.71
C VAL A 705 1.19 -21.20 27.16
N ARG A 706 0.32 -21.55 28.10
CA ARG A 706 0.65 -21.72 29.52
C ARG A 706 1.38 -23.02 29.85
N GLY A 707 1.58 -23.90 28.85
CA GLY A 707 2.31 -25.16 29.04
C GLY A 707 1.55 -26.24 29.79
N ASN A 708 0.21 -26.20 29.77
CA ASN A 708 -0.69 -27.23 30.36
C ASN A 708 -1.24 -28.17 29.29
#